data_9ba1448565ae27066412b7a51c1bdb72
#
_entry.id   9ba1448565ae27066412b7a51c1bdb72
#
_cell.length_a   1.000
_cell.length_b   1.000
_cell.length_c   1.000
_cell.angle_alpha   90.00
_cell.angle_beta   90.00
_cell.angle_gamma   90.00
#
_symmetry.space_group_name_H-M   'P 1'
#
loop_
_entity.id
_entity.type
_entity.pdbx_description
1 polymer ?
#
loop_
_entity_poly.entity_id
_entity_poly.type
_entity_poly.pdbx_seq_one_letter_code
_entity_poly.pdbx_strand_id
1 'polypeptide(L)'
;MFLSEAETLEKLGEHDQIPRLLAYFEEDEEFYLVQEFVEGHPLSDELLPGKKLSEDQVILLLEDVLSVLEFVHAQNVIHRDIKPDNLMRRDRDQKLVLIDFGAVKNIEHTIAEATGITEMSLPVYTSGYGASEQCLGKPRFSSDVYALGVIGIQALTGARPIQLPQDPNTCELVWRDLIDVRQDLAAVLEKMTKFHFSQRYQTAADALQQLQALENQTKVPLSRFDAVRGAGSPHQDASLSRQPRHRFLDSASMPLTIATGIGAAVSLAIAAWAITRTLTPTTLSTTTPAPIQNQISFGEKILTPGPVSPLKQEAAEQIAAGNFGQATTLLEKVRRADRADPETLIYLNNAQIGPQKSYTIAVVVPLSTQPSSSEEVLQGVAQAQNQVNQSGGINGVRLKVAIATDNSNPEVAKQVAKAFVDDPTVLGVIGHGTSDTTLAAAKIYESGELVAISPVSSAVALSGFSPYVFRTMPSDQLPAKQLGSYMVTQLEKRKAVVFFNSTSAYSKSLKDEFSKALFYGDQGKVVEEIDLSKPDFNPVASVDRAIQKGAQVIMLAPNNDFFDRALLVISANQNRLPLLAGDALYSTKTLQIGGRAAAGMVLSVPSYQVELSKSAFQKQAKTLWGRSVRWRTVLAYDATEALIGALQRTSTRKGIQRSLASPDFSVMGAIHPVKFSESGDRTIDLELVKVMAVRSGKQYEFRALSKQK
;
A
#
# COMPACT_ATOMS: atom_id res chain seq x y z
N MET A 1 3.79 9.46 15.15
CA MET A 1 2.37 9.83 15.01
C MET A 1 2.01 10.96 15.98
N PHE A 2 2.14 10.78 17.29
CA PHE A 2 1.79 11.79 18.30
C PHE A 2 2.57 13.13 18.16
N LEU A 3 3.90 13.10 18.09
CA LEU A 3 4.72 14.31 17.89
C LEU A 3 4.37 15.02 16.57
N SER A 4 4.10 14.26 15.51
CA SER A 4 3.69 14.83 14.21
C SER A 4 2.31 15.51 14.27
N GLU A 5 1.39 15.03 15.11
CA GLU A 5 0.10 15.66 15.36
C GLU A 5 0.27 16.97 16.14
N ALA A 6 1.08 16.95 17.20
CA ALA A 6 1.39 18.14 18.00
C ALA A 6 2.05 19.25 17.14
N GLU A 7 3.08 18.89 16.36
CA GLU A 7 3.76 19.82 15.43
C GLU A 7 2.81 20.39 14.37
N THR A 8 1.87 19.57 13.88
CA THR A 8 0.87 20.02 12.90
C THR A 8 -0.12 20.98 13.53
N LEU A 9 -0.63 20.67 14.74
CA LEU A 9 -1.54 21.56 15.45
C LEU A 9 -0.87 22.87 15.87
N GLU A 10 0.41 22.88 16.21
CA GLU A 10 1.16 24.09 16.48
C GLU A 10 1.22 25.00 15.24
N LYS A 11 1.44 24.42 14.06
CA LYS A 11 1.40 25.15 12.76
C LYS A 11 0.02 25.69 12.40
N LEU A 12 -1.03 24.92 12.67
CA LEU A 12 -2.40 25.21 12.23
C LEU A 12 -3.22 26.01 13.26
N GLY A 13 -2.75 26.09 14.52
CA GLY A 13 -3.51 26.65 15.64
C GLY A 13 -3.76 28.17 15.60
N GLU A 14 -3.33 28.87 14.55
CA GLU A 14 -3.68 30.29 14.32
C GLU A 14 -5.04 30.49 13.65
N HIS A 15 -5.65 29.40 13.13
CA HIS A 15 -6.96 29.46 12.46
C HIS A 15 -8.11 29.39 13.45
N ASP A 16 -9.07 30.33 13.38
CA ASP A 16 -10.23 30.41 14.33
C ASP A 16 -11.11 29.15 14.39
N GLN A 17 -11.10 28.32 13.34
CA GLN A 17 -11.89 27.08 13.24
C GLN A 17 -11.04 25.82 13.40
N ILE A 18 -9.87 25.92 14.03
CA ILE A 18 -9.01 24.79 14.44
C ILE A 18 -8.65 24.99 15.90
N PRO A 19 -8.85 23.99 16.80
CA PRO A 19 -8.51 24.12 18.21
C PRO A 19 -7.00 24.34 18.40
N ARG A 20 -6.62 25.32 19.22
CA ARG A 20 -5.21 25.56 19.54
C ARG A 20 -4.66 24.45 20.39
N LEU A 21 -3.43 24.04 20.11
CA LEU A 21 -2.65 23.19 20.99
C LEU A 21 -2.24 24.00 22.23
N LEU A 22 -2.58 23.51 23.42
CA LEU A 22 -2.26 24.13 24.70
C LEU A 22 -1.03 23.47 25.35
N ALA A 23 -0.93 22.15 25.27
CA ALA A 23 0.21 21.37 25.77
C ALA A 23 0.23 19.98 25.13
N TYR A 24 1.39 19.35 25.14
CA TYR A 24 1.54 17.90 24.92
C TYR A 24 2.64 17.36 25.83
N PHE A 25 2.45 16.16 26.36
CA PHE A 25 3.38 15.52 27.28
C PHE A 25 3.19 14.01 27.30
N GLU A 26 4.17 13.32 27.86
CA GLU A 26 4.12 11.87 28.12
C GLU A 26 4.08 11.65 29.63
N GLU A 27 3.15 10.84 30.11
CA GLU A 27 3.02 10.43 31.50
C GLU A 27 2.59 8.95 31.55
N ASP A 28 3.28 8.14 32.35
CA ASP A 28 3.02 6.69 32.51
C ASP A 28 3.00 5.89 31.17
N GLU A 29 3.91 6.20 30.24
CA GLU A 29 4.00 5.61 28.90
C GLU A 29 2.77 5.92 28.01
N GLU A 30 1.89 6.84 28.43
CA GLU A 30 0.78 7.37 27.64
C GLU A 30 1.06 8.80 27.18
N PHE A 31 0.59 9.13 25.97
CA PHE A 31 0.77 10.45 25.39
C PHE A 31 -0.51 11.26 25.49
N TYR A 32 -0.39 12.48 26.00
CA TYR A 32 -1.47 13.41 26.22
C TYR A 32 -1.30 14.63 25.32
N LEU A 33 -2.39 14.98 24.61
CA LEU A 33 -2.49 16.17 23.78
C LEU A 33 -3.64 17.03 24.35
N VAL A 34 -3.29 18.22 24.83
CA VAL A 34 -4.23 19.16 25.42
C VAL A 34 -4.53 20.25 24.41
N GLN A 35 -5.80 20.39 24.04
CA GLN A 35 -6.28 21.35 23.04
C GLN A 35 -7.32 22.28 23.66
N GLU A 36 -7.56 23.40 22.97
CA GLU A 36 -8.67 24.31 23.27
C GLU A 36 -10.00 23.54 23.23
N PHE A 37 -10.82 23.70 24.25
CA PHE A 37 -12.14 23.07 24.31
C PHE A 37 -13.13 23.84 23.42
N VAL A 38 -13.79 23.14 22.50
CA VAL A 38 -14.81 23.71 21.62
C VAL A 38 -16.17 23.47 22.26
N GLU A 39 -16.79 24.54 22.78
CA GLU A 39 -18.18 24.48 23.24
C GLU A 39 -19.12 24.33 22.04
N GLY A 40 -19.88 23.23 21.99
CA GLY A 40 -20.74 22.90 20.87
C GLY A 40 -21.04 21.40 20.79
N HIS A 41 -21.52 20.97 19.62
CA HIS A 41 -21.86 19.56 19.40
C HIS A 41 -21.28 19.08 18.04
N PRO A 42 -21.01 17.78 17.88
CA PRO A 42 -20.52 17.27 16.60
C PRO A 42 -21.60 17.32 15.52
N LEU A 43 -21.20 17.55 14.28
CA LEU A 43 -22.10 17.57 13.13
C LEU A 43 -22.87 16.25 12.94
N SER A 44 -22.36 15.14 13.47
CA SER A 44 -23.07 13.84 13.51
C SER A 44 -24.42 13.92 14.23
N ASP A 45 -24.59 14.81 15.20
CA ASP A 45 -25.85 15.00 15.92
C ASP A 45 -26.90 15.76 15.08
N GLU A 46 -26.44 16.48 14.04
CA GLU A 46 -27.32 17.15 13.08
C GLU A 46 -27.71 16.22 11.92
N LEU A 47 -26.82 15.31 11.50
CA LEU A 47 -26.96 14.43 10.36
C LEU A 47 -27.49 13.03 10.74
N LEU A 48 -28.57 13.00 11.52
CA LEU A 48 -29.24 11.75 11.91
C LEU A 48 -29.87 11.04 10.70
N PRO A 49 -29.95 9.70 10.69
CA PRO A 49 -30.56 8.95 9.60
C PRO A 49 -31.99 9.43 9.31
N GLY A 50 -32.26 9.76 8.03
CA GLY A 50 -33.54 10.26 7.56
C GLY A 50 -33.74 11.77 7.73
N LYS A 51 -32.89 12.48 8.49
CA LYS A 51 -32.93 13.93 8.63
C LYS A 51 -32.21 14.56 7.43
N LYS A 52 -32.87 15.51 6.77
CA LYS A 52 -32.36 16.22 5.58
C LYS A 52 -32.14 17.68 5.92
N LEU A 53 -31.06 18.27 5.40
CA LEU A 53 -30.82 19.70 5.40
C LEU A 53 -31.32 20.32 4.09
N SER A 54 -31.64 21.60 4.10
CA SER A 54 -31.95 22.35 2.89
C SER A 54 -30.69 22.59 2.04
N GLU A 55 -30.85 22.85 0.75
CA GLU A 55 -29.74 23.16 -0.16
C GLU A 55 -28.89 24.31 0.36
N ASP A 56 -29.52 25.39 0.84
CA ASP A 56 -28.82 26.56 1.41
C ASP A 56 -28.00 26.19 2.65
N GLN A 57 -28.54 25.31 3.54
CA GLN A 57 -27.82 24.83 4.69
C GLN A 57 -26.62 23.97 4.30
N VAL A 58 -26.75 23.17 3.24
CA VAL A 58 -25.64 22.34 2.73
C VAL A 58 -24.59 23.20 2.06
N ILE A 59 -24.96 24.22 1.31
CA ILE A 59 -24.02 25.17 0.71
C ILE A 59 -23.19 25.85 1.80
N LEU A 60 -23.84 26.41 2.83
CA LEU A 60 -23.16 27.03 3.96
C LEU A 60 -22.24 26.06 4.72
N LEU A 61 -22.67 24.82 4.92
CA LEU A 61 -21.84 23.77 5.53
C LEU A 61 -20.59 23.49 4.70
N LEU A 62 -20.75 23.34 3.38
CA LEU A 62 -19.63 23.07 2.48
C LEU A 62 -18.65 24.24 2.40
N GLU A 63 -19.16 25.48 2.31
CA GLU A 63 -18.32 26.69 2.28
C GLU A 63 -17.51 26.85 3.56
N ASP A 64 -18.14 26.65 4.71
CA ASP A 64 -17.51 26.78 6.02
C ASP A 64 -16.34 25.79 6.15
N VAL A 65 -16.54 24.50 5.82
CA VAL A 65 -15.49 23.48 5.91
C VAL A 65 -14.44 23.63 4.80
N LEU A 66 -14.84 23.97 3.57
CA LEU A 66 -13.87 24.19 2.47
C LEU A 66 -12.92 25.34 2.77
N SER A 67 -13.41 26.39 3.44
CA SER A 67 -12.56 27.54 3.87
C SER A 67 -11.47 27.06 4.86
N VAL A 68 -11.82 26.22 5.83
CA VAL A 68 -10.84 25.62 6.75
C VAL A 68 -9.86 24.72 6.02
N LEU A 69 -10.37 23.86 5.11
CA LEU A 69 -9.52 22.95 4.34
C LEU A 69 -8.59 23.70 3.36
N GLU A 70 -9.00 24.83 2.81
CA GLU A 70 -8.14 25.70 1.99
C GLU A 70 -6.92 26.15 2.80
N PHE A 71 -7.12 26.62 4.03
CA PHE A 71 -6.04 27.00 4.93
C PHE A 71 -5.13 25.80 5.26
N VAL A 72 -5.70 24.64 5.60
CA VAL A 72 -4.96 23.42 5.93
C VAL A 72 -4.12 22.93 4.74
N HIS A 73 -4.71 22.92 3.54
CA HIS A 73 -4.03 22.51 2.30
C HIS A 73 -2.92 23.50 1.91
N ALA A 74 -3.10 24.82 2.17
CA ALA A 74 -2.06 25.82 1.94
C ALA A 74 -0.81 25.60 2.83
N GLN A 75 -0.96 24.93 3.98
CA GLN A 75 0.13 24.50 4.83
C GLN A 75 0.71 23.12 4.44
N ASN A 76 0.36 22.61 3.25
CA ASN A 76 0.76 21.29 2.75
C ASN A 76 0.31 20.11 3.65
N VAL A 77 -0.79 20.26 4.37
CA VAL A 77 -1.36 19.25 5.25
C VAL A 77 -2.61 18.64 4.62
N ILE A 78 -2.77 17.32 4.67
CA ILE A 78 -3.97 16.58 4.32
C ILE A 78 -4.54 16.02 5.63
N HIS A 79 -5.83 16.29 5.93
CA HIS A 79 -6.46 15.86 7.17
C HIS A 79 -6.72 14.35 7.24
N ARG A 80 -7.22 13.75 6.17
CA ARG A 80 -7.45 12.31 5.96
C ARG A 80 -8.57 11.67 6.77
N ASP A 81 -9.19 12.36 7.70
CA ASP A 81 -10.31 11.84 8.48
C ASP A 81 -11.46 12.86 8.58
N ILE A 82 -11.82 13.47 7.44
CA ILE A 82 -13.00 14.36 7.34
C ILE A 82 -14.27 13.51 7.45
N LYS A 83 -15.01 13.73 8.55
CA LYS A 83 -16.28 13.05 8.87
C LYS A 83 -17.10 13.91 9.82
N PRO A 84 -18.42 13.68 9.95
CA PRO A 84 -19.28 14.49 10.83
C PRO A 84 -18.83 14.53 12.29
N ASP A 85 -18.22 13.44 12.82
CA ASP A 85 -17.74 13.40 14.19
C ASP A 85 -16.52 14.32 14.45
N ASN A 86 -15.77 14.65 13.41
CA ASN A 86 -14.59 15.51 13.48
C ASN A 86 -14.89 16.97 13.08
N LEU A 87 -16.16 17.32 12.94
CA LEU A 87 -16.66 18.67 12.67
C LEU A 87 -17.56 19.09 13.82
N MET A 88 -17.10 20.04 14.65
CA MET A 88 -17.86 20.55 15.80
C MET A 88 -18.60 21.84 15.42
N ARG A 89 -19.93 21.85 15.57
CA ARG A 89 -20.74 23.10 15.47
C ARG A 89 -20.54 23.91 16.74
N ARG A 90 -19.82 25.01 16.64
CA ARG A 90 -19.48 25.85 17.77
C ARG A 90 -20.67 26.72 18.18
N ASP A 91 -21.05 26.75 19.48
CA ASP A 91 -22.27 27.39 19.98
C ASP A 91 -22.27 28.94 19.80
N ARG A 92 -21.10 29.56 19.97
CA ARG A 92 -21.00 31.05 19.97
C ARG A 92 -21.32 31.73 18.63
N ASP A 93 -21.05 31.06 17.50
CA ASP A 93 -21.16 31.66 16.15
C ASP A 93 -21.66 30.67 15.09
N GLN A 94 -21.98 29.45 15.47
CA GLN A 94 -22.50 28.38 14.62
C GLN A 94 -21.56 27.95 13.49
N LYS A 95 -20.28 28.32 13.56
CA LYS A 95 -19.25 27.84 12.61
C LYS A 95 -18.83 26.42 12.92
N LEU A 96 -18.40 25.69 11.87
CA LEU A 96 -17.83 24.37 12.00
C LEU A 96 -16.33 24.43 12.31
N VAL A 97 -15.92 23.85 13.40
CA VAL A 97 -14.54 23.73 13.85
C VAL A 97 -14.04 22.33 13.51
N LEU A 98 -12.92 22.24 12.78
CA LEU A 98 -12.30 20.98 12.41
C LEU A 98 -11.38 20.49 13.52
N ILE A 99 -11.65 19.30 14.02
CA ILE A 99 -10.93 18.67 15.14
C ILE A 99 -10.27 17.37 14.72
N ASP A 100 -9.41 16.81 15.56
CA ASP A 100 -8.76 15.48 15.42
C ASP A 100 -7.78 15.39 14.22
N PHE A 101 -6.62 16.00 14.38
CA PHE A 101 -5.53 15.97 13.41
C PHE A 101 -4.61 14.73 13.57
N GLY A 102 -4.99 13.70 14.33
CA GLY A 102 -4.22 12.47 14.54
C GLY A 102 -3.94 11.63 13.29
N ALA A 103 -4.64 11.93 12.20
CA ALA A 103 -4.52 11.23 10.93
C ALA A 103 -3.69 11.96 9.86
N VAL A 104 -3.22 13.19 10.10
CA VAL A 104 -2.65 14.09 9.08
C VAL A 104 -1.40 13.56 8.37
N LYS A 105 -1.21 14.02 7.13
CA LYS A 105 0.03 13.88 6.36
C LYS A 105 0.55 15.26 5.95
N ASN A 106 1.80 15.56 6.29
CA ASN A 106 2.49 16.73 5.81
C ASN A 106 3.20 16.43 4.48
N ILE A 107 2.92 17.22 3.43
CA ILE A 107 3.46 17.02 2.07
C ILE A 107 4.89 17.58 1.95
N GLU A 108 5.36 18.43 2.87
CA GLU A 108 6.75 18.93 2.83
C GLU A 108 7.77 17.78 2.91
N HIS A 109 7.45 16.68 3.58
CA HIS A 109 8.21 15.43 3.48
C HIS A 109 8.06 14.74 2.12
N THR A 110 7.10 15.15 1.27
CA THR A 110 6.78 14.53 -0.02
C THR A 110 7.48 15.22 -1.20
N ILE A 111 8.04 16.43 -1.04
CA ILE A 111 8.83 17.09 -2.11
C ILE A 111 10.18 16.38 -2.31
N ALA A 112 10.70 15.70 -1.30
CA ALA A 112 11.75 14.69 -1.48
C ALA A 112 11.28 13.49 -2.32
N GLU A 113 9.97 13.29 -2.49
CA GLU A 113 9.31 12.24 -3.29
C GLU A 113 9.22 12.55 -4.80
N ALA A 114 9.61 13.73 -5.27
CA ALA A 114 9.79 14.02 -6.71
C ALA A 114 10.87 13.11 -7.36
N THR A 115 11.55 12.30 -6.54
CA THR A 115 12.48 11.23 -6.95
C THR A 115 11.83 9.83 -7.01
N GLY A 116 10.50 9.71 -6.90
CA GLY A 116 9.79 8.46 -7.23
C GLY A 116 9.57 7.46 -6.08
N ILE A 117 9.80 7.82 -4.82
CA ILE A 117 9.57 6.94 -3.66
C ILE A 117 8.43 7.52 -2.83
N THR A 118 7.22 7.01 -3.06
CA THR A 118 6.05 7.34 -2.23
C THR A 118 6.11 6.52 -0.94
N GLU A 119 6.46 7.12 0.20
CA GLU A 119 6.15 6.52 1.49
C GLU A 119 4.63 6.34 1.59
N MET A 120 4.17 5.09 1.54
CA MET A 120 2.78 4.76 1.78
C MET A 120 2.43 5.12 3.23
N SER A 121 1.72 6.23 3.40
CA SER A 121 1.12 6.58 4.69
C SER A 121 0.21 5.45 5.16
N LEU A 122 0.15 5.23 6.48
CA LEU A 122 -0.87 4.35 7.04
C LEU A 122 -2.24 4.82 6.54
N PRO A 123 -3.05 3.95 5.91
CA PRO A 123 -4.38 4.35 5.47
C PRO A 123 -5.26 4.55 6.69
N VAL A 124 -5.51 5.80 7.02
CA VAL A 124 -6.50 6.22 8.01
C VAL A 124 -7.72 6.71 7.23
N TYR A 125 -8.86 6.10 7.43
CA TYR A 125 -10.12 6.55 6.84
C TYR A 125 -11.32 6.00 7.61
N THR A 126 -12.40 6.74 7.63
CA THR A 126 -13.68 6.30 8.18
C THR A 126 -14.53 5.68 7.07
N SER A 127 -15.09 4.50 7.35
CA SER A 127 -15.93 3.76 6.37
C SER A 127 -17.08 4.62 5.86
N GLY A 128 -17.18 4.72 4.53
CA GLY A 128 -18.18 5.51 3.82
C GLY A 128 -17.71 6.91 3.42
N TYR A 129 -16.74 7.52 4.09
CA TYR A 129 -16.21 8.87 3.75
C TYR A 129 -14.84 8.81 3.07
N GLY A 130 -14.07 7.74 3.27
CA GLY A 130 -12.72 7.62 2.73
C GLY A 130 -12.66 7.47 1.22
N ALA A 131 -11.89 8.31 0.55
CA ALA A 131 -11.62 8.23 -0.87
C ALA A 131 -10.78 6.98 -1.24
N SER A 132 -10.95 6.44 -2.45
CA SER A 132 -10.28 5.21 -2.89
C SER A 132 -8.74 5.29 -2.81
N GLU A 133 -8.14 6.39 -3.22
CA GLU A 133 -6.69 6.61 -3.15
C GLU A 133 -6.20 6.75 -1.70
N GLN A 134 -7.02 7.27 -0.80
CA GLN A 134 -6.70 7.33 0.63
C GLN A 134 -6.70 5.94 1.26
N CYS A 135 -7.66 5.09 0.88
CA CYS A 135 -7.68 3.67 1.25
C CYS A 135 -6.43 2.93 0.75
N LEU A 136 -5.81 3.41 -0.34
CA LEU A 136 -4.56 2.89 -0.90
C LEU A 136 -3.30 3.50 -0.25
N GLY A 137 -3.43 4.32 0.81
CA GLY A 137 -2.31 4.97 1.48
C GLY A 137 -1.66 6.11 0.67
N LYS A 138 -2.35 6.60 -0.37
CA LYS A 138 -1.92 7.70 -1.23
C LYS A 138 -2.87 8.88 -1.16
N PRO A 139 -3.13 9.46 0.05
CA PRO A 139 -4.03 10.57 0.20
C PRO A 139 -3.56 11.79 -0.60
N ARG A 140 -4.51 12.58 -1.06
CA ARG A 140 -4.33 13.83 -1.79
C ARG A 140 -5.21 14.90 -1.17
N PHE A 141 -5.00 16.17 -1.49
CA PHE A 141 -5.95 17.22 -1.11
C PHE A 141 -7.38 16.91 -1.60
N SER A 142 -7.49 16.35 -2.80
CA SER A 142 -8.77 15.89 -3.34
C SER A 142 -9.42 14.73 -2.57
N SER A 143 -8.72 14.10 -1.63
CA SER A 143 -9.31 13.07 -0.74
C SER A 143 -10.15 13.69 0.37
N ASP A 144 -9.70 14.82 0.95
CA ASP A 144 -10.51 15.59 1.91
C ASP A 144 -11.73 16.22 1.23
N VAL A 145 -11.56 16.71 -0.02
CA VAL A 145 -12.67 17.22 -0.85
C VAL A 145 -13.73 16.14 -1.12
N TYR A 146 -13.29 14.89 -1.40
CA TYR A 146 -14.21 13.76 -1.59
C TYR A 146 -15.02 13.50 -0.32
N ALA A 147 -14.36 13.40 0.82
CA ALA A 147 -15.01 13.12 2.10
C ALA A 147 -16.07 14.18 2.45
N LEU A 148 -15.74 15.45 2.22
CA LEU A 148 -16.69 16.54 2.42
C LEU A 148 -17.85 16.50 1.43
N GLY A 149 -17.61 16.15 0.17
CA GLY A 149 -18.67 15.93 -0.84
C GLY A 149 -19.65 14.84 -0.40
N VAL A 150 -19.15 13.75 0.18
CA VAL A 150 -19.99 12.68 0.73
C VAL A 150 -20.82 13.18 1.93
N ILE A 151 -20.28 14.03 2.78
CA ILE A 151 -21.03 14.67 3.88
C ILE A 151 -22.16 15.53 3.31
N GLY A 152 -21.90 16.31 2.25
CA GLY A 152 -22.93 17.12 1.56
C GLY A 152 -24.07 16.26 1.01
N ILE A 153 -23.75 15.13 0.35
CA ILE A 153 -24.76 14.17 -0.15
C ILE A 153 -25.54 13.55 1.01
N GLN A 154 -24.88 13.17 2.10
CA GLN A 154 -25.55 12.67 3.30
C GLN A 154 -26.51 13.71 3.88
N ALA A 155 -26.08 14.97 3.98
CA ALA A 155 -26.88 16.06 4.51
C ALA A 155 -28.15 16.31 3.67
N LEU A 156 -28.05 16.24 2.32
CA LEU A 156 -29.20 16.40 1.41
C LEU A 156 -30.14 15.21 1.46
N THR A 157 -29.60 13.99 1.41
CA THR A 157 -30.41 12.77 1.24
C THR A 157 -30.92 12.21 2.56
N GLY A 158 -30.26 12.49 3.68
CA GLY A 158 -30.49 11.82 4.98
C GLY A 158 -30.05 10.35 5.01
N ALA A 159 -29.43 9.87 3.93
CA ALA A 159 -28.93 8.49 3.83
C ALA A 159 -27.50 8.40 4.40
N ARG A 160 -27.20 7.34 5.16
CA ARG A 160 -25.82 7.08 5.59
C ARG A 160 -24.94 6.80 4.38
N PRO A 161 -23.68 7.28 4.32
CA PRO A 161 -22.80 7.09 3.17
C PRO A 161 -22.64 5.64 2.73
N ILE A 162 -22.59 4.69 3.69
CA ILE A 162 -22.48 3.25 3.44
C ILE A 162 -23.76 2.66 2.78
N GLN A 163 -24.88 3.37 2.82
CA GLN A 163 -26.17 2.96 2.22
C GLN A 163 -26.40 3.58 0.84
N LEU A 164 -25.55 4.52 0.43
CA LEU A 164 -25.66 5.13 -0.89
C LEU A 164 -25.29 4.09 -1.97
N PRO A 165 -26.17 3.85 -2.95
CA PRO A 165 -25.85 2.97 -4.07
C PRO A 165 -24.63 3.48 -4.84
N GLN A 166 -23.87 2.56 -5.42
CA GLN A 166 -22.79 2.89 -6.35
C GLN A 166 -23.08 2.28 -7.72
N ASP A 167 -22.78 3.02 -8.77
CA ASP A 167 -22.85 2.51 -10.13
C ASP A 167 -21.81 1.35 -10.27
N PRO A 168 -22.25 0.15 -10.68
CA PRO A 168 -21.38 -1.02 -10.73
C PRO A 168 -20.25 -0.91 -11.77
N ASN A 169 -20.37 -0.03 -12.76
CA ASN A 169 -19.38 0.13 -13.83
C ASN A 169 -18.39 1.24 -13.53
N THR A 170 -18.85 2.36 -12.95
CA THR A 170 -18.05 3.55 -12.72
C THR A 170 -17.60 3.70 -11.27
N CYS A 171 -18.20 2.95 -10.33
CA CYS A 171 -18.03 3.10 -8.88
C CYS A 171 -18.44 4.49 -8.35
N GLU A 172 -19.16 5.27 -9.14
CA GLU A 172 -19.68 6.59 -8.74
C GLU A 172 -20.88 6.42 -7.79
N LEU A 173 -21.04 7.36 -6.85
CA LEU A 173 -22.21 7.38 -5.97
C LEU A 173 -23.48 7.71 -6.74
N VAL A 174 -24.51 6.87 -6.63
CA VAL A 174 -25.83 7.08 -7.22
C VAL A 174 -26.75 7.66 -6.15
N TRP A 175 -27.00 8.94 -6.19
CA TRP A 175 -27.77 9.65 -5.16
C TRP A 175 -28.83 10.62 -5.72
N ARG A 176 -28.74 10.97 -7.01
CA ARG A 176 -29.66 11.91 -7.67
C ARG A 176 -31.11 11.48 -7.58
N ASP A 177 -31.36 10.17 -7.69
CA ASP A 177 -32.72 9.62 -7.65
C ASP A 177 -33.33 9.64 -6.23
N LEU A 178 -32.54 9.98 -5.20
CA LEU A 178 -32.99 10.02 -3.80
C LEU A 178 -33.56 11.38 -3.38
N ILE A 179 -33.27 12.44 -4.14
CA ILE A 179 -33.71 13.79 -3.84
C ILE A 179 -33.68 14.66 -5.10
N ASP A 180 -34.68 15.53 -5.23
CA ASP A 180 -34.66 16.63 -6.20
C ASP A 180 -33.79 17.79 -5.66
N VAL A 181 -32.76 18.15 -6.40
CA VAL A 181 -31.79 19.17 -6.02
C VAL A 181 -31.39 19.98 -7.26
N ARG A 182 -31.14 21.27 -7.09
CA ARG A 182 -30.74 22.15 -8.19
C ARG A 182 -29.52 21.59 -8.93
N GLN A 183 -29.52 21.75 -10.26
CA GLN A 183 -28.58 21.12 -11.16
C GLN A 183 -27.12 21.54 -10.91
N ASP A 184 -26.89 22.78 -10.58
CA ASP A 184 -25.59 23.40 -10.35
C ASP A 184 -24.94 22.88 -9.06
N LEU A 185 -25.67 22.82 -7.92
CA LEU A 185 -25.18 22.23 -6.66
C LEU A 185 -24.89 20.75 -6.85
N ALA A 186 -25.76 20.04 -7.56
CA ALA A 186 -25.54 18.64 -7.84
C ALA A 186 -24.27 18.40 -8.65
N ALA A 187 -23.99 19.24 -9.67
CA ALA A 187 -22.77 19.14 -10.47
C ALA A 187 -21.50 19.35 -9.62
N VAL A 188 -21.55 20.26 -8.63
CA VAL A 188 -20.44 20.47 -7.69
C VAL A 188 -20.22 19.22 -6.84
N LEU A 189 -21.28 18.67 -6.22
CA LEU A 189 -21.18 17.48 -5.39
C LEU A 189 -20.74 16.24 -6.17
N GLU A 190 -21.26 16.04 -7.39
CA GLU A 190 -20.82 14.96 -8.28
C GLU A 190 -19.34 15.07 -8.62
N LYS A 191 -18.83 16.29 -8.87
CA LYS A 191 -17.41 16.49 -9.15
C LYS A 191 -16.55 16.32 -7.90
N MET A 192 -17.00 16.73 -6.71
CA MET A 192 -16.32 16.45 -5.45
C MET A 192 -16.17 14.95 -5.19
N THR A 193 -17.20 14.16 -5.52
CA THR A 193 -17.30 12.75 -5.18
C THR A 193 -16.95 11.79 -6.33
N LYS A 194 -16.33 12.26 -7.42
CA LYS A 194 -15.84 11.38 -8.49
C LYS A 194 -14.96 10.27 -7.93
N PHE A 195 -15.16 9.03 -8.41
CA PHE A 195 -14.41 7.88 -7.92
C PHE A 195 -12.90 8.06 -8.15
N HIS A 196 -12.50 8.47 -9.36
CA HIS A 196 -11.10 8.70 -9.68
C HIS A 196 -10.66 10.10 -9.27
N PHE A 197 -9.63 10.21 -8.43
CA PHE A 197 -9.14 11.46 -7.85
C PHE A 197 -8.81 12.56 -8.89
N SER A 198 -8.31 12.20 -10.09
CA SER A 198 -7.96 13.19 -11.12
C SER A 198 -9.16 13.90 -11.75
N GLN A 199 -10.38 13.38 -11.55
CA GLN A 199 -11.62 13.95 -12.07
C GLN A 199 -12.30 14.90 -11.06
N ARG A 200 -11.78 14.97 -9.84
CA ARG A 200 -12.29 15.85 -8.76
C ARG A 200 -11.70 17.25 -8.85
N TYR A 201 -12.18 18.13 -7.98
CA TYR A 201 -11.42 19.34 -7.63
C TYR A 201 -10.11 18.92 -6.97
N GLN A 202 -8.99 19.51 -7.40
CA GLN A 202 -7.67 19.10 -6.91
C GLN A 202 -7.34 19.68 -5.55
N THR A 203 -7.94 20.84 -5.21
CA THR A 203 -7.78 21.52 -3.92
C THR A 203 -9.13 21.92 -3.35
N ALA A 204 -9.17 22.24 -2.05
CA ALA A 204 -10.37 22.82 -1.42
C ALA A 204 -10.71 24.18 -2.00
N ALA A 205 -9.71 25.00 -2.34
CA ALA A 205 -9.88 26.30 -3.00
C ALA A 205 -10.65 26.19 -4.33
N ASP A 206 -10.33 25.18 -5.18
CA ASP A 206 -11.02 24.97 -6.45
C ASP A 206 -12.52 24.66 -6.23
N ALA A 207 -12.84 23.85 -5.22
CA ALA A 207 -14.23 23.51 -4.89
C ALA A 207 -14.98 24.70 -4.30
N LEU A 208 -14.33 25.44 -3.39
CA LEU A 208 -14.90 26.66 -2.75
C LEU A 208 -15.24 27.73 -3.79
N GLN A 209 -14.33 27.99 -4.72
CA GLN A 209 -14.56 28.95 -5.79
C GLN A 209 -15.79 28.63 -6.64
N GLN A 210 -15.99 27.35 -6.96
CA GLN A 210 -17.15 26.90 -7.73
C GLN A 210 -18.44 27.02 -6.92
N LEU A 211 -18.42 26.74 -5.62
CA LEU A 211 -19.57 26.86 -4.75
C LEU A 211 -20.00 28.31 -4.59
N GLN A 212 -19.07 29.25 -4.36
CA GLN A 212 -19.32 30.71 -4.28
C GLN A 212 -19.84 31.30 -5.60
N ALA A 213 -19.44 30.71 -6.75
CA ALA A 213 -20.00 31.13 -8.04
C ALA A 213 -21.50 30.84 -8.16
N LEU A 214 -22.02 29.82 -7.46
CA LEU A 214 -23.46 29.50 -7.43
C LEU A 214 -24.26 30.61 -6.69
N GLU A 215 -23.74 31.12 -5.58
CA GLU A 215 -24.39 32.21 -4.83
C GLU A 215 -24.45 33.53 -5.62
N ASN A 216 -23.39 33.83 -6.37
CA ASN A 216 -23.32 35.06 -7.15
C ASN A 216 -24.28 35.07 -8.34
N GLN A 217 -24.71 33.92 -8.87
CA GLN A 217 -25.69 33.80 -9.94
C GLN A 217 -27.13 33.98 -9.42
N THR A 218 -27.38 33.71 -8.14
CA THR A 218 -28.69 33.96 -7.48
C THR A 218 -28.87 35.40 -7.00
N LYS A 219 -27.79 36.15 -6.86
CA LYS A 219 -27.81 37.58 -6.52
C LYS A 219 -27.77 38.48 -7.77
N VAL A 220 -28.67 38.29 -8.76
CA VAL A 220 -28.93 39.34 -9.78
C VAL A 220 -29.67 40.46 -9.09
N PRO A 221 -29.15 41.72 -9.09
CA PRO A 221 -29.86 42.86 -8.46
C PRO A 221 -31.17 43.13 -9.18
N LEU A 222 -32.28 43.11 -8.45
CA LEU A 222 -33.56 43.72 -8.82
C LEU A 222 -33.39 45.27 -8.92
N SER A 223 -32.68 45.74 -9.94
CA SER A 223 -32.57 47.16 -10.22
C SER A 223 -32.53 47.43 -11.72
N ARG A 224 -33.65 47.17 -12.39
CA ARG A 224 -34.01 47.76 -13.70
C ARG A 224 -35.47 47.51 -14.05
N PHE A 225 -36.39 47.83 -13.14
CA PHE A 225 -37.81 48.01 -13.47
C PHE A 225 -38.44 49.08 -12.56
N ASP A 226 -37.98 50.31 -12.71
CA ASP A 226 -38.79 51.50 -12.32
C ASP A 226 -38.36 52.64 -13.20
N ALA A 227 -39.06 52.83 -14.32
CA ALA A 227 -39.30 54.03 -15.02
C ALA A 227 -40.01 53.74 -16.34
N VAL A 228 -41.33 53.60 -16.34
CA VAL A 228 -42.25 54.19 -17.29
C VAL A 228 -43.69 54.04 -16.73
N ARG A 229 -44.15 54.98 -15.95
CA ARG A 229 -45.58 55.28 -15.77
C ARG A 229 -45.97 56.35 -16.77
N GLY A 230 -47.00 56.08 -17.55
CA GLY A 230 -47.74 57.17 -18.21
C GLY A 230 -48.50 56.79 -19.47
N ALA A 231 -49.80 56.66 -19.34
CA ALA A 231 -50.84 56.99 -20.30
C ALA A 231 -51.36 55.91 -21.30
N GLY A 232 -52.60 55.55 -21.09
CA GLY A 232 -53.60 55.42 -22.17
C GLY A 232 -53.93 54.10 -22.70
N SER A 233 -55.00 53.43 -22.19
CA SER A 233 -55.88 52.55 -22.92
C SER A 233 -56.74 53.29 -23.90
N PRO A 234 -57.53 52.78 -24.91
CA PRO A 234 -58.09 51.39 -24.92
C PRO A 234 -58.24 50.71 -26.32
N HIS A 235 -58.67 49.45 -26.26
CA HIS A 235 -59.52 48.72 -27.21
C HIS A 235 -59.02 48.30 -28.62
N GLN A 236 -58.99 47.08 -28.95
CA GLN A 236 -59.90 46.25 -29.72
C GLN A 236 -59.17 45.15 -30.54
N ASP A 237 -59.61 43.97 -30.27
CA ASP A 237 -59.98 42.83 -31.12
C ASP A 237 -59.14 42.36 -32.32
N ALA A 238 -58.99 41.07 -32.26
CA ALA A 238 -59.24 40.04 -33.26
C ALA A 238 -58.14 39.52 -34.19
N SER A 239 -57.93 38.26 -34.02
CA SER A 239 -57.93 37.19 -35.02
C SER A 239 -56.67 36.85 -35.83
N LEU A 240 -56.23 35.62 -35.59
CA LEU A 240 -55.97 34.53 -36.54
C LEU A 240 -55.02 34.81 -37.73
N SER A 241 -53.90 34.09 -37.80
CA SER A 241 -53.72 32.92 -38.65
C SER A 241 -52.30 32.70 -39.15
N ARG A 242 -51.91 31.45 -38.96
CA ARG A 242 -51.14 30.57 -39.87
C ARG A 242 -49.82 31.04 -40.53
N GLN A 243 -48.83 30.17 -40.24
CA GLN A 243 -47.71 29.77 -41.11
C GLN A 243 -48.10 29.59 -42.59
N PRO A 244 -47.22 29.46 -43.60
CA PRO A 244 -46.07 28.50 -43.62
C PRO A 244 -44.82 28.90 -44.48
N ARG A 245 -43.75 28.17 -44.22
CA ARG A 245 -42.80 27.43 -45.14
C ARG A 245 -42.33 28.02 -46.48
N HIS A 246 -41.04 27.79 -46.67
CA HIS A 246 -40.24 27.37 -47.87
C HIS A 246 -39.20 28.38 -48.36
N ARG A 247 -37.96 27.95 -48.32
CA ARG A 247 -37.07 27.24 -49.28
C ARG A 247 -36.30 28.11 -50.30
N PHE A 248 -35.05 27.73 -50.45
CA PHE A 248 -34.13 27.67 -51.61
C PHE A 248 -33.22 28.87 -51.94
N LEU A 249 -31.90 28.51 -51.84
CA LEU A 249 -30.83 28.51 -52.91
C LEU A 249 -30.60 29.81 -53.68
N ASP A 250 -29.45 30.34 -53.81
CA ASP A 250 -28.33 30.00 -54.66
C ASP A 250 -27.29 31.17 -54.75
N SER A 251 -26.08 30.73 -54.73
CA SER A 251 -24.93 31.04 -55.62
C SER A 251 -24.42 32.46 -55.86
N ALA A 252 -23.13 32.45 -55.78
CA ALA A 252 -22.10 33.06 -56.70
C ALA A 252 -21.53 34.42 -56.37
N SER A 253 -20.30 34.46 -56.17
CA SER A 253 -19.13 34.80 -56.98
C SER A 253 -18.10 35.66 -56.26
N MET A 254 -16.86 35.22 -56.41
CA MET A 254 -15.61 35.92 -56.06
C MET A 254 -15.42 37.20 -56.90
N PRO A 255 -14.50 38.11 -56.51
CA PRO A 255 -13.14 37.89 -56.99
C PRO A 255 -11.98 38.15 -56.00
N LEU A 256 -10.93 37.45 -56.30
CA LEU A 256 -9.53 37.44 -55.95
C LEU A 256 -8.88 38.82 -55.90
N THR A 257 -8.13 39.11 -54.84
CA THR A 257 -6.90 39.95 -54.99
C THR A 257 -5.77 39.42 -54.09
N ILE A 258 -4.66 39.26 -54.76
CA ILE A 258 -3.37 38.73 -54.31
C ILE A 258 -2.72 39.79 -53.37
N ALA A 259 -2.27 39.34 -52.18
CA ALA A 259 -1.19 40.03 -51.46
C ALA A 259 -0.38 39.02 -50.64
N THR A 260 0.72 38.62 -51.25
CA THR A 260 2.07 38.35 -50.73
C THR A 260 2.23 37.33 -49.59
N GLY A 261 2.69 36.18 -50.03
CA GLY A 261 3.23 35.09 -49.19
C GLY A 261 4.57 35.44 -48.57
N ILE A 262 4.55 35.65 -47.24
CA ILE A 262 5.70 35.39 -46.35
C ILE A 262 5.21 34.75 -45.03
N GLY A 263 3.91 34.85 -44.69
CA GLY A 263 3.33 34.21 -43.50
C GLY A 263 3.11 32.69 -43.59
N ALA A 264 2.97 32.16 -44.82
CA ALA A 264 2.63 30.75 -45.03
C ALA A 264 3.82 29.77 -44.82
N ALA A 265 5.05 30.23 -45.03
CA ALA A 265 6.25 29.39 -44.89
C ALA A 265 6.61 29.14 -43.41
N VAL A 266 6.38 30.12 -42.53
CA VAL A 266 6.63 29.97 -41.07
C VAL A 266 5.57 29.13 -40.41
N SER A 267 4.31 29.28 -40.84
CA SER A 267 3.18 28.48 -40.29
C SER A 267 3.27 27.02 -40.75
N LEU A 268 3.71 26.74 -41.96
CA LEU A 268 3.95 25.36 -42.43
C LEU A 268 5.17 24.71 -41.75
N ALA A 269 6.21 25.48 -41.44
CA ALA A 269 7.36 24.97 -40.71
C ALA A 269 7.02 24.65 -39.25
N ILE A 270 6.16 25.44 -38.57
CA ILE A 270 5.68 25.18 -37.22
C ILE A 270 4.69 24.00 -37.22
N ALA A 271 3.83 23.90 -38.23
CA ALA A 271 2.91 22.74 -38.36
C ALA A 271 3.69 21.45 -38.73
N ALA A 272 4.68 21.50 -39.57
CA ALA A 272 5.54 20.36 -39.86
C ALA A 272 6.40 19.95 -38.66
N TRP A 273 6.88 20.90 -37.83
CA TRP A 273 7.61 20.64 -36.60
C TRP A 273 6.70 20.06 -35.50
N ALA A 274 5.44 20.50 -35.42
CA ALA A 274 4.45 19.92 -34.51
C ALA A 274 3.96 18.53 -34.94
N ILE A 275 3.77 18.30 -36.25
CA ILE A 275 3.37 17.01 -36.81
C ILE A 275 4.51 15.98 -36.74
N THR A 276 5.76 16.38 -36.92
CA THR A 276 6.91 15.46 -36.72
C THR A 276 7.12 15.09 -35.25
N ARG A 277 6.67 15.92 -34.29
CA ARG A 277 6.68 15.54 -32.87
C ARG A 277 5.49 14.66 -32.44
N THR A 278 4.38 14.67 -33.18
CA THR A 278 3.21 13.83 -32.88
C THR A 278 3.23 12.46 -33.59
N LEU A 279 4.14 12.25 -34.54
CA LEU A 279 4.32 11.00 -35.28
C LEU A 279 5.61 10.22 -34.95
N THR A 280 6.38 10.67 -33.97
CA THR A 280 7.33 9.76 -33.35
C THR A 280 6.50 8.73 -32.57
N PRO A 281 6.60 7.43 -32.84
CA PRO A 281 6.04 6.44 -31.97
C PRO A 281 6.60 6.74 -30.60
N THR A 282 5.73 6.87 -29.62
CA THR A 282 6.11 6.83 -28.22
C THR A 282 6.83 5.50 -28.06
N THR A 283 8.15 5.51 -28.26
CA THR A 283 8.97 4.46 -27.71
C THR A 283 8.60 4.48 -26.25
N LEU A 284 7.89 3.43 -25.79
CA LEU A 284 7.92 3.07 -24.39
C LEU A 284 9.36 3.35 -23.98
N SER A 285 9.55 4.28 -23.05
CA SER A 285 10.82 4.46 -22.39
C SER A 285 11.13 3.10 -21.76
N THR A 286 11.85 2.28 -22.50
CA THR A 286 12.68 1.27 -21.90
C THR A 286 13.66 2.09 -21.10
N THR A 287 13.33 2.34 -19.84
CA THR A 287 14.31 2.73 -18.84
C THR A 287 15.39 1.69 -18.97
N THR A 288 16.52 2.06 -19.54
CA THR A 288 17.72 1.22 -19.55
C THR A 288 17.89 0.80 -18.09
N PRO A 289 17.91 -0.49 -17.77
CA PRO A 289 18.07 -0.92 -16.39
C PRO A 289 19.29 -0.22 -15.83
N ALA A 290 19.18 0.35 -14.63
CA ALA A 290 20.33 0.94 -13.96
C ALA A 290 21.46 -0.09 -13.96
N PRO A 291 22.72 0.31 -14.16
CA PRO A 291 23.84 -0.63 -14.18
C PRO A 291 23.75 -1.56 -12.97
N ILE A 292 23.91 -2.86 -13.16
CA ILE A 292 23.73 -3.88 -12.11
C ILE A 292 24.55 -3.57 -10.86
N GLN A 293 25.68 -2.87 -11.01
CA GLN A 293 26.52 -2.39 -9.90
C GLN A 293 25.76 -1.43 -8.96
N ASN A 294 24.67 -0.81 -9.42
CA ASN A 294 23.84 0.04 -8.55
C ASN A 294 22.80 -0.76 -7.75
N GLN A 295 22.61 -2.04 -8.06
CA GLN A 295 21.70 -2.94 -7.36
C GLN A 295 22.38 -3.76 -6.27
N ILE A 296 23.70 -3.67 -6.12
CA ILE A 296 24.51 -4.47 -5.18
C ILE A 296 25.41 -3.54 -4.37
N SER A 297 25.53 -3.80 -3.06
CA SER A 297 26.42 -3.07 -2.16
C SER A 297 26.96 -3.94 -1.02
N PHE A 298 28.23 -3.73 -0.67
CA PHE A 298 28.86 -4.26 0.54
C PHE A 298 28.95 -3.20 1.66
N GLY A 299 28.40 -2.01 1.42
CA GLY A 299 28.41 -0.87 2.31
C GLY A 299 28.85 0.44 1.65
N GLU A 300 29.41 0.36 0.43
CA GLU A 300 29.84 1.53 -0.34
C GLU A 300 28.70 2.33 -0.95
N LYS A 301 27.47 1.81 -0.87
CA LYS A 301 26.24 2.46 -1.32
C LYS A 301 25.10 2.12 -0.39
N ILE A 302 24.19 3.04 -0.20
CA ILE A 302 22.95 2.83 0.55
C ILE A 302 21.90 2.36 -0.45
N LEU A 303 21.28 1.20 -0.20
CA LEU A 303 20.28 0.59 -1.07
C LEU A 303 18.88 0.69 -0.50
N THR A 304 18.72 0.76 0.83
CA THR A 304 17.41 0.91 1.45
C THR A 304 16.80 2.27 1.10
N PRO A 305 15.55 2.30 0.57
CA PRO A 305 14.88 3.54 0.23
C PRO A 305 14.52 4.34 1.47
N GLY A 306 14.48 5.65 1.34
CA GLY A 306 14.05 6.57 2.39
C GLY A 306 15.10 7.64 2.72
N PRO A 307 14.82 8.50 3.73
CA PRO A 307 15.74 9.52 4.18
C PRO A 307 17.02 8.88 4.73
N VAL A 308 18.15 9.29 4.20
CA VAL A 308 19.46 8.81 4.64
C VAL A 308 20.07 9.83 5.58
N SER A 309 20.47 9.39 6.79
CA SER A 309 21.18 10.29 7.69
C SER A 309 22.54 10.68 7.10
N PRO A 310 22.99 11.95 7.28
CA PRO A 310 24.31 12.38 6.78
C PRO A 310 25.46 11.50 7.24
N LEU A 311 25.37 10.98 8.48
CA LEU A 311 26.40 10.08 9.02
C LEU A 311 26.41 8.71 8.32
N LYS A 312 25.26 8.19 7.89
CA LYS A 312 25.17 6.94 7.12
C LYS A 312 25.72 7.12 5.70
N GLN A 313 25.43 8.26 5.09
CA GLN A 313 25.97 8.62 3.77
C GLN A 313 27.50 8.75 3.82
N GLU A 314 28.03 9.51 4.80
CA GLU A 314 29.47 9.66 5.00
C GLU A 314 30.13 8.30 5.25
N ALA A 315 29.52 7.42 6.04
CA ALA A 315 30.05 6.08 6.30
C ALA A 315 30.17 5.25 5.01
N ALA A 316 29.16 5.31 4.12
CA ALA A 316 29.22 4.62 2.84
C ALA A 316 30.36 5.16 1.94
N GLU A 317 30.58 6.47 1.92
CA GLU A 317 31.70 7.11 1.22
C GLU A 317 33.05 6.68 1.81
N GLN A 318 33.17 6.55 3.14
CA GLN A 318 34.37 6.05 3.78
C GLN A 318 34.65 4.57 3.45
N ILE A 319 33.60 3.73 3.36
CA ILE A 319 33.74 2.34 2.90
C ILE A 319 34.24 2.31 1.44
N ALA A 320 33.63 3.12 0.56
CA ALA A 320 34.04 3.24 -0.84
C ALA A 320 35.51 3.70 -0.99
N ALA A 321 35.97 4.55 -0.10
CA ALA A 321 37.37 5.02 -0.04
C ALA A 321 38.33 4.03 0.64
N GLY A 322 37.83 2.90 1.20
CA GLY A 322 38.65 1.94 1.94
C GLY A 322 38.99 2.34 3.38
N ASN A 323 38.41 3.41 3.92
CA ASN A 323 38.63 3.95 5.24
C ASN A 323 37.76 3.25 6.29
N PHE A 324 37.88 1.93 6.42
CA PHE A 324 36.99 1.08 7.22
C PHE A 324 36.94 1.47 8.72
N GLY A 325 38.00 1.98 9.29
CA GLY A 325 38.02 2.42 10.69
C GLY A 325 37.13 3.65 10.93
N GLN A 326 37.15 4.63 10.03
CA GLN A 326 36.24 5.78 10.07
C GLN A 326 34.80 5.37 9.84
N ALA A 327 34.56 4.54 8.81
CA ALA A 327 33.24 4.00 8.53
C ALA A 327 32.64 3.27 9.74
N THR A 328 33.44 2.44 10.44
CA THR A 328 33.00 1.75 11.67
C THR A 328 32.52 2.75 12.72
N THR A 329 33.31 3.78 12.98
CA THR A 329 32.97 4.81 13.97
C THR A 329 31.67 5.55 13.64
N LEU A 330 31.46 5.88 12.37
CA LEU A 330 30.25 6.55 11.88
C LEU A 330 29.02 5.62 11.98
N LEU A 331 29.13 4.36 11.52
CA LEU A 331 28.05 3.38 11.58
C LEU A 331 27.65 3.02 13.01
N GLU A 332 28.59 3.02 13.96
CA GLU A 332 28.27 2.86 15.38
C GLU A 332 27.41 4.02 15.91
N LYS A 333 27.69 5.27 15.48
CA LYS A 333 26.84 6.43 15.83
C LYS A 333 25.45 6.30 15.24
N VAL A 334 25.35 5.91 13.95
CA VAL A 334 24.06 5.66 13.29
C VAL A 334 23.27 4.59 14.04
N ARG A 335 23.90 3.46 14.41
CA ARG A 335 23.26 2.38 15.17
C ARG A 335 22.78 2.79 16.57
N ARG A 336 23.44 3.74 17.22
CA ARG A 336 22.97 4.28 18.51
C ARG A 336 21.73 5.14 18.35
N ALA A 337 21.62 5.88 17.24
CA ALA A 337 20.47 6.71 16.92
C ALA A 337 19.29 5.88 16.41
N ASP A 338 19.56 4.88 15.53
CA ASP A 338 18.56 3.97 15.00
C ASP A 338 19.04 2.50 15.09
N ARG A 339 18.52 1.78 16.07
CA ARG A 339 18.81 0.35 16.24
C ARG A 339 18.02 -0.53 15.28
N ALA A 340 16.96 -0.02 14.66
CA ALA A 340 16.07 -0.83 13.84
C ALA A 340 16.61 -1.07 12.42
N ASP A 341 17.56 -0.25 11.94
CA ASP A 341 18.12 -0.31 10.59
C ASP A 341 19.05 -1.53 10.39
N PRO A 342 18.62 -2.58 9.63
CA PRO A 342 19.44 -3.76 9.39
C PRO A 342 20.58 -3.53 8.40
N GLU A 343 20.41 -2.64 7.41
CA GLU A 343 21.46 -2.30 6.45
C GLU A 343 22.67 -1.71 7.17
N THR A 344 22.44 -0.78 8.12
CA THR A 344 23.50 -0.23 8.94
C THR A 344 24.24 -1.31 9.75
N LEU A 345 23.55 -2.33 10.28
CA LEU A 345 24.21 -3.40 11.03
C LEU A 345 25.06 -4.30 10.12
N ILE A 346 24.56 -4.63 8.93
CA ILE A 346 25.31 -5.41 7.93
C ILE A 346 26.59 -4.64 7.54
N TYR A 347 26.46 -3.37 7.21
CA TYR A 347 27.60 -2.53 6.79
C TYR A 347 28.61 -2.32 7.91
N LEU A 348 28.14 -2.20 9.17
CA LEU A 348 29.01 -2.13 10.33
C LEU A 348 29.86 -3.41 10.46
N ASN A 349 29.23 -4.59 10.37
CA ASN A 349 29.97 -5.85 10.38
C ASN A 349 30.96 -5.94 9.23
N ASN A 350 30.57 -5.54 8.02
CA ASN A 350 31.44 -5.54 6.85
C ASN A 350 32.64 -4.59 7.02
N ALA A 351 32.42 -3.38 7.56
CA ALA A 351 33.47 -2.40 7.82
C ALA A 351 34.45 -2.87 8.93
N GLN A 352 33.95 -3.53 9.98
CA GLN A 352 34.79 -4.12 11.03
C GLN A 352 35.68 -5.28 10.52
N ILE A 353 35.27 -5.94 9.45
CA ILE A 353 36.10 -6.96 8.77
C ILE A 353 37.13 -6.26 7.86
N GLY A 354 36.74 -5.20 7.17
CA GLY A 354 37.60 -4.46 6.25
C GLY A 354 38.21 -5.35 5.18
N PRO A 355 39.54 -5.28 4.93
CA PRO A 355 40.21 -6.08 3.89
C PRO A 355 40.60 -7.50 4.35
N GLN A 356 40.23 -7.88 5.57
CA GLN A 356 40.62 -9.20 6.10
C GLN A 356 39.92 -10.34 5.36
N LYS A 357 40.52 -11.53 5.37
CA LYS A 357 39.92 -12.75 4.83
C LYS A 357 38.53 -12.98 5.46
N SER A 358 37.54 -13.21 4.62
CA SER A 358 36.16 -13.45 5.04
C SER A 358 35.48 -14.45 4.14
N TYR A 359 34.45 -15.12 4.64
CA TYR A 359 33.45 -15.74 3.80
C TYR A 359 32.45 -14.66 3.37
N THR A 360 31.96 -14.74 2.15
CA THR A 360 30.97 -13.79 1.60
C THR A 360 29.72 -14.53 1.19
N ILE A 361 28.57 -14.05 1.67
CA ILE A 361 27.25 -14.43 1.15
C ILE A 361 26.52 -13.17 0.67
N ALA A 362 25.46 -13.35 -0.10
CA ALA A 362 24.61 -12.24 -0.53
C ALA A 362 23.20 -12.38 0.05
N VAL A 363 22.51 -11.26 0.18
CA VAL A 363 21.05 -11.21 0.43
C VAL A 363 20.38 -10.41 -0.68
N VAL A 364 19.33 -10.97 -1.31
CA VAL A 364 18.58 -10.34 -2.40
C VAL A 364 17.13 -10.14 -1.97
N VAL A 365 16.71 -8.88 -1.91
CA VAL A 365 15.37 -8.50 -1.46
C VAL A 365 14.80 -7.37 -2.32
N PRO A 366 13.47 -7.26 -2.48
CA PRO A 366 12.82 -6.22 -3.27
C PRO A 366 12.67 -4.92 -2.48
N LEU A 367 13.78 -4.19 -2.26
CA LEU A 367 13.88 -3.06 -1.34
C LEU A 367 12.83 -1.97 -1.60
N SER A 368 12.65 -1.57 -2.86
CA SER A 368 11.75 -0.46 -3.20
C SER A 368 10.29 -0.89 -3.34
N THR A 369 10.03 -2.12 -3.83
CA THR A 369 8.66 -2.60 -4.06
C THR A 369 8.03 -3.22 -2.82
N GLN A 370 8.85 -3.77 -1.90
CA GLN A 370 8.38 -4.42 -0.67
C GLN A 370 9.27 -4.06 0.54
N PRO A 371 9.37 -2.79 0.93
CA PRO A 371 10.34 -2.33 1.93
C PRO A 371 10.18 -3.02 3.28
N SER A 372 8.95 -3.16 3.80
CA SER A 372 8.70 -3.80 5.10
C SER A 372 9.10 -5.28 5.14
N SER A 373 8.79 -6.04 4.07
CA SER A 373 9.20 -7.45 3.97
C SER A 373 10.70 -7.58 3.83
N SER A 374 11.33 -6.69 3.06
CA SER A 374 12.77 -6.62 2.86
C SER A 374 13.50 -6.33 4.16
N GLU A 375 13.00 -5.37 4.95
CA GLU A 375 13.54 -5.04 6.27
C GLU A 375 13.51 -6.25 7.22
N GLU A 376 12.40 -7.00 7.29
CA GLU A 376 12.29 -8.21 8.09
C GLU A 376 13.31 -9.28 7.66
N VAL A 377 13.54 -9.46 6.36
CA VAL A 377 14.55 -10.41 5.84
C VAL A 377 15.95 -9.95 6.18
N LEU A 378 16.29 -8.68 5.93
CA LEU A 378 17.59 -8.10 6.27
C LEU A 378 17.88 -8.20 7.77
N GLN A 379 16.88 -8.01 8.65
CA GLN A 379 17.03 -8.18 10.10
C GLN A 379 17.47 -9.59 10.46
N GLY A 380 16.90 -10.62 9.84
CA GLY A 380 17.29 -12.00 10.09
C GLY A 380 18.74 -12.28 9.68
N VAL A 381 19.12 -11.85 8.48
CA VAL A 381 20.47 -12.00 7.94
C VAL A 381 21.49 -11.23 8.79
N ALA A 382 21.19 -9.97 9.12
CA ALA A 382 22.06 -9.12 9.92
C ALA A 382 22.25 -9.66 11.33
N GLN A 383 21.22 -10.22 11.95
CA GLN A 383 21.31 -10.81 13.27
C GLN A 383 22.22 -12.05 13.27
N ALA A 384 22.07 -12.96 12.29
CA ALA A 384 22.94 -14.14 12.16
C ALA A 384 24.40 -13.74 11.86
N GLN A 385 24.61 -12.80 10.92
CA GLN A 385 25.94 -12.25 10.63
C GLN A 385 26.59 -11.67 11.89
N ASN A 386 25.88 -10.84 12.63
CA ASN A 386 26.39 -10.19 13.82
C ASN A 386 26.75 -11.22 14.90
N GLN A 387 25.90 -12.21 15.13
CA GLN A 387 26.15 -13.26 16.14
C GLN A 387 27.37 -14.11 15.79
N VAL A 388 27.47 -14.61 14.56
CA VAL A 388 28.62 -15.43 14.15
C VAL A 388 29.92 -14.64 14.19
N ASN A 389 29.91 -13.37 13.78
CA ASN A 389 31.09 -12.53 13.81
C ASN A 389 31.57 -12.18 15.24
N GLN A 390 30.63 -11.94 16.17
CA GLN A 390 30.92 -11.74 17.58
C GLN A 390 31.45 -13.01 18.28
N SER A 391 31.04 -14.20 17.78
CA SER A 391 31.50 -15.48 18.29
C SER A 391 32.86 -15.95 17.70
N GLY A 392 33.56 -15.07 16.97
CA GLY A 392 34.87 -15.38 16.38
C GLY A 392 34.83 -15.85 14.94
N GLY A 393 33.66 -15.85 14.29
CA GLY A 393 33.48 -16.25 12.89
C GLY A 393 33.28 -17.77 12.69
N ILE A 394 33.21 -18.17 11.44
CA ILE A 394 33.04 -19.57 10.99
C ILE A 394 34.45 -20.17 10.88
N ASN A 395 34.79 -21.09 11.77
CA ASN A 395 36.14 -21.68 11.83
C ASN A 395 37.24 -20.59 11.88
N GLY A 396 37.01 -19.49 12.60
CA GLY A 396 37.95 -18.36 12.73
C GLY A 396 37.90 -17.34 11.59
N VAL A 397 37.01 -17.52 10.58
CA VAL A 397 36.84 -16.61 9.44
C VAL A 397 35.50 -15.88 9.56
N ARG A 398 35.52 -14.54 9.53
CA ARG A 398 34.32 -13.71 9.66
C ARG A 398 33.45 -13.76 8.40
N LEU A 399 32.15 -13.49 8.56
CA LEU A 399 31.14 -13.49 7.50
C LEU A 399 30.85 -12.06 7.03
N LYS A 400 31.05 -11.78 5.73
CA LYS A 400 30.57 -10.60 5.03
C LYS A 400 29.25 -10.88 4.32
N VAL A 401 28.40 -9.86 4.22
CA VAL A 401 27.12 -9.92 3.51
C VAL A 401 27.05 -8.79 2.48
N ALA A 402 26.82 -9.16 1.21
CA ALA A 402 26.40 -8.23 0.16
C ALA A 402 24.89 -8.06 0.22
N ILE A 403 24.38 -6.83 0.18
CA ILE A 403 22.97 -6.56 -0.02
C ILE A 403 22.73 -6.32 -1.51
N ALA A 404 21.66 -6.89 -2.06
CA ALA A 404 21.21 -6.63 -3.42
C ALA A 404 19.69 -6.47 -3.50
N THR A 405 19.23 -5.79 -4.56
CA THR A 405 17.81 -5.66 -4.83
C THR A 405 17.46 -6.08 -6.25
N ASP A 406 16.36 -6.84 -6.38
CA ASP A 406 15.73 -7.18 -7.66
C ASP A 406 14.41 -6.42 -7.89
N ASN A 407 13.92 -5.70 -6.88
CA ASN A 407 12.67 -4.94 -6.88
C ASN A 407 11.48 -5.74 -7.46
N SER A 408 11.42 -7.04 -7.14
CA SER A 408 10.41 -7.99 -7.63
C SER A 408 10.39 -8.14 -9.18
N ASN A 409 11.45 -7.75 -9.87
CA ASN A 409 11.56 -7.86 -11.32
C ASN A 409 12.36 -9.10 -11.72
N PRO A 410 11.76 -10.09 -12.43
CA PRO A 410 12.44 -11.33 -12.82
C PRO A 410 13.68 -11.12 -13.68
N GLU A 411 13.71 -10.10 -14.57
CA GLU A 411 14.87 -9.83 -15.42
C GLU A 411 16.03 -9.21 -14.61
N VAL A 412 15.72 -8.33 -13.66
CA VAL A 412 16.73 -7.80 -12.73
C VAL A 412 17.26 -8.93 -11.84
N ALA A 413 16.39 -9.82 -11.37
CA ALA A 413 16.79 -11.00 -10.57
C ALA A 413 17.78 -11.90 -11.33
N LYS A 414 17.58 -12.12 -12.62
CA LYS A 414 18.53 -12.85 -13.48
C LYS A 414 19.90 -12.14 -13.56
N GLN A 415 19.89 -10.81 -13.69
CA GLN A 415 21.12 -10.03 -13.77
C GLN A 415 21.88 -10.04 -12.43
N VAL A 416 21.18 -9.90 -11.31
CA VAL A 416 21.75 -10.01 -9.95
C VAL A 416 22.34 -11.39 -9.75
N ALA A 417 21.61 -12.46 -10.11
CA ALA A 417 22.08 -13.82 -10.00
C ALA A 417 23.36 -14.05 -10.83
N LYS A 418 23.39 -13.53 -12.06
CA LYS A 418 24.57 -13.60 -12.93
C LYS A 418 25.78 -12.89 -12.31
N ALA A 419 25.58 -11.70 -11.75
CA ALA A 419 26.66 -10.95 -11.09
C ALA A 419 27.27 -11.73 -9.92
N PHE A 420 26.42 -12.39 -9.10
CA PHE A 420 26.91 -13.23 -8.00
C PHE A 420 27.55 -14.55 -8.44
N VAL A 421 27.09 -15.12 -9.53
CA VAL A 421 27.73 -16.31 -10.13
C VAL A 421 29.12 -15.96 -10.65
N ASP A 422 29.28 -14.80 -11.29
CA ASP A 422 30.55 -14.31 -11.84
C ASP A 422 31.55 -13.87 -10.75
N ASP A 423 31.09 -13.57 -9.55
CA ASP A 423 31.95 -13.27 -8.40
C ASP A 423 32.27 -14.56 -7.61
N PRO A 424 33.47 -15.13 -7.76
CA PRO A 424 33.84 -16.38 -7.08
C PRO A 424 33.94 -16.25 -5.55
N THR A 425 33.95 -15.03 -5.01
CA THR A 425 33.99 -14.81 -3.55
C THR A 425 32.65 -15.04 -2.89
N VAL A 426 31.53 -14.91 -3.64
CA VAL A 426 30.19 -15.18 -3.13
C VAL A 426 29.92 -16.67 -3.08
N LEU A 427 29.67 -17.19 -1.88
CA LEU A 427 29.56 -18.61 -1.60
C LEU A 427 28.11 -19.11 -1.45
N GLY A 428 27.14 -18.20 -1.26
CA GLY A 428 25.73 -18.52 -1.16
C GLY A 428 24.88 -17.26 -1.16
N VAL A 429 23.60 -17.41 -1.44
CA VAL A 429 22.63 -16.33 -1.54
C VAL A 429 21.43 -16.62 -0.63
N ILE A 430 20.99 -15.62 0.14
CA ILE A 430 19.71 -15.59 0.83
C ILE A 430 18.74 -14.79 -0.04
N GLY A 431 17.68 -15.39 -0.51
CA GLY A 431 16.72 -14.73 -1.43
C GLY A 431 16.27 -15.69 -2.54
N HIS A 432 15.51 -15.22 -3.47
CA HIS A 432 14.96 -13.88 -3.66
C HIS A 432 13.69 -13.65 -2.82
N GLY A 433 13.15 -12.41 -2.88
CA GLY A 433 12.00 -12.01 -2.07
C GLY A 433 10.62 -12.38 -2.63
N THR A 434 10.54 -13.00 -3.82
CA THR A 434 9.28 -13.50 -4.42
C THR A 434 9.53 -14.83 -5.14
N SER A 435 8.45 -15.63 -5.30
CA SER A 435 8.55 -16.89 -6.04
C SER A 435 8.91 -16.67 -7.52
N ASP A 436 8.42 -15.59 -8.12
CA ASP A 436 8.68 -15.23 -9.52
C ASP A 436 10.17 -14.93 -9.76
N THR A 437 10.78 -14.12 -8.89
CA THR A 437 12.21 -13.78 -8.99
C THR A 437 13.12 -14.95 -8.62
N THR A 438 12.72 -15.79 -7.66
CA THR A 438 13.46 -17.01 -7.30
C THR A 438 13.47 -18.01 -8.46
N LEU A 439 12.33 -18.25 -9.12
CA LEU A 439 12.24 -19.11 -10.30
C LEU A 439 13.09 -18.58 -11.46
N ALA A 440 13.06 -17.27 -11.69
CA ALA A 440 13.83 -16.64 -12.76
C ALA A 440 15.35 -16.78 -12.56
N ALA A 441 15.83 -16.67 -11.33
CA ALA A 441 17.25 -16.75 -10.97
C ALA A 441 17.76 -18.20 -10.84
N ALA A 442 16.90 -19.16 -10.57
CA ALA A 442 17.25 -20.52 -10.16
C ALA A 442 18.21 -21.24 -11.13
N LYS A 443 17.95 -21.18 -12.45
CA LYS A 443 18.80 -21.83 -13.46
C LYS A 443 20.17 -21.16 -13.63
N ILE A 444 20.26 -19.87 -13.33
CA ILE A 444 21.54 -19.14 -13.34
C ILE A 444 22.39 -19.59 -12.14
N TYR A 445 21.80 -19.68 -10.96
CA TYR A 445 22.47 -20.23 -9.77
C TYR A 445 22.93 -21.67 -9.97
N GLU A 446 22.09 -22.52 -10.58
CA GLU A 446 22.45 -23.89 -10.91
C GLU A 446 23.67 -23.95 -11.84
N SER A 447 23.69 -23.16 -12.92
CA SER A 447 24.83 -23.13 -13.85
C SER A 447 26.13 -22.62 -13.21
N GLY A 448 26.03 -21.77 -12.18
CA GLY A 448 27.17 -21.25 -11.41
C GLY A 448 27.51 -22.07 -10.16
N GLU A 449 26.86 -23.20 -9.96
CA GLU A 449 27.00 -24.04 -8.75
C GLU A 449 26.82 -23.25 -7.45
N LEU A 450 26.04 -22.15 -7.48
CA LEU A 450 25.82 -21.22 -6.36
C LEU A 450 24.47 -21.53 -5.68
N VAL A 451 24.51 -21.82 -4.39
CA VAL A 451 23.28 -22.10 -3.63
C VAL A 451 22.50 -20.81 -3.34
N ALA A 452 21.19 -20.86 -3.54
CA ALA A 452 20.24 -19.86 -3.08
C ALA A 452 19.26 -20.48 -2.07
N ILE A 453 19.03 -19.81 -0.93
CA ILE A 453 18.04 -20.20 0.07
C ILE A 453 17.01 -19.08 0.21
N SER A 454 15.79 -19.31 -0.30
CA SER A 454 14.73 -18.30 -0.18
C SER A 454 14.00 -18.42 1.17
N PRO A 455 13.90 -17.32 1.94
CA PRO A 455 13.16 -17.33 3.20
C PRO A 455 11.67 -17.05 3.05
N VAL A 456 11.18 -16.68 1.85
CA VAL A 456 9.81 -16.20 1.66
C VAL A 456 9.08 -16.78 0.44
N SER A 457 9.76 -17.43 -0.48
CA SER A 457 9.17 -17.99 -1.70
C SER A 457 8.54 -19.36 -1.42
N SER A 458 7.22 -19.47 -1.66
CA SER A 458 6.44 -20.66 -1.29
C SER A 458 5.85 -21.45 -2.46
N ALA A 459 5.89 -20.92 -3.72
CA ALA A 459 5.29 -21.59 -4.87
C ALA A 459 5.77 -23.04 -5.03
N VAL A 460 4.82 -23.95 -5.27
CA VAL A 460 5.10 -25.39 -5.43
C VAL A 460 6.08 -25.68 -6.57
N ALA A 461 6.06 -24.82 -7.61
CA ALA A 461 6.99 -24.93 -8.74
C ALA A 461 8.48 -24.86 -8.35
N LEU A 462 8.81 -24.38 -7.14
CA LEU A 462 10.19 -24.33 -6.63
C LEU A 462 10.66 -25.67 -6.05
N SER A 463 9.73 -26.54 -5.62
CA SER A 463 10.09 -27.85 -5.04
C SER A 463 10.76 -28.73 -6.08
N GLY A 464 12.04 -29.04 -5.89
CA GLY A 464 12.83 -29.85 -6.81
C GLY A 464 13.15 -29.21 -8.16
N PHE A 465 12.90 -27.88 -8.32
CA PHE A 465 13.16 -27.17 -9.58
C PHE A 465 14.65 -27.10 -9.92
N SER A 466 15.50 -26.98 -8.91
CA SER A 466 16.95 -26.96 -9.04
C SER A 466 17.62 -27.51 -7.77
N PRO A 467 18.66 -28.33 -7.86
CA PRO A 467 19.40 -28.84 -6.70
C PRO A 467 20.19 -27.74 -5.95
N TYR A 468 20.25 -26.52 -6.50
CA TYR A 468 20.92 -25.37 -5.89
C TYR A 468 19.94 -24.37 -5.27
N VAL A 469 18.63 -24.65 -5.31
CA VAL A 469 17.61 -23.80 -4.69
C VAL A 469 16.97 -24.52 -3.50
N PHE A 470 17.08 -23.88 -2.36
CA PHE A 470 16.48 -24.31 -1.10
C PHE A 470 15.52 -23.25 -0.60
N ARG A 471 14.67 -23.58 0.36
CA ARG A 471 13.80 -22.58 1.02
C ARG A 471 13.51 -22.93 2.46
N THR A 472 13.48 -21.91 3.31
CA THR A 472 13.03 -22.05 4.69
C THR A 472 11.53 -21.79 4.84
N MET A 473 10.89 -21.14 3.85
CA MET A 473 9.44 -21.02 3.75
C MET A 473 8.82 -22.33 3.25
N PRO A 474 7.76 -22.87 3.92
CA PRO A 474 7.10 -24.07 3.45
C PRO A 474 6.39 -23.89 2.11
N SER A 475 6.22 -25.00 1.39
CA SER A 475 5.48 -25.03 0.13
C SER A 475 4.00 -24.68 0.30
N ASP A 476 3.40 -23.97 -0.66
CA ASP A 476 1.97 -23.61 -0.70
C ASP A 476 1.04 -24.81 -0.57
N GLN A 477 1.51 -26.02 -0.82
CA GLN A 477 0.75 -27.25 -0.62
C GLN A 477 0.28 -27.42 0.83
N LEU A 478 1.15 -27.07 1.79
CA LEU A 478 0.83 -27.23 3.22
C LEU A 478 -0.24 -26.24 3.70
N PRO A 479 -0.11 -24.91 3.50
CA PRO A 479 -1.16 -23.97 3.90
C PRO A 479 -2.46 -24.19 3.15
N ALA A 480 -2.42 -24.53 1.87
CA ALA A 480 -3.61 -24.83 1.08
C ALA A 480 -4.40 -26.03 1.64
N LYS A 481 -3.69 -27.13 1.96
CA LYS A 481 -4.29 -28.30 2.61
C LYS A 481 -4.88 -27.98 3.98
N GLN A 482 -4.17 -27.19 4.79
CA GLN A 482 -4.62 -26.79 6.12
C GLN A 482 -5.89 -25.93 6.06
N LEU A 483 -5.93 -24.92 5.15
CA LEU A 483 -7.08 -24.05 4.94
C LEU A 483 -8.28 -24.79 4.36
N GLY A 484 -8.05 -25.70 3.40
CA GLY A 484 -9.09 -26.56 2.83
C GLY A 484 -9.72 -27.47 3.88
N SER A 485 -8.88 -28.14 4.71
CA SER A 485 -9.35 -28.93 5.83
C SER A 485 -10.14 -28.11 6.83
N TYR A 486 -9.65 -26.93 7.22
CA TYR A 486 -10.36 -26.05 8.13
C TYR A 486 -11.74 -25.62 7.58
N MET A 487 -11.82 -25.29 6.28
CA MET A 487 -13.08 -24.95 5.61
C MET A 487 -14.13 -26.07 5.77
N VAL A 488 -13.69 -27.30 5.56
CA VAL A 488 -14.62 -28.45 5.54
C VAL A 488 -14.96 -28.93 6.94
N THR A 489 -13.96 -29.02 7.85
CA THR A 489 -14.15 -29.65 9.16
C THR A 489 -14.59 -28.69 10.25
N GLN A 490 -14.17 -27.42 10.18
CA GLN A 490 -14.45 -26.43 11.22
C GLN A 490 -15.54 -25.44 10.80
N LEU A 491 -15.55 -25.01 9.54
CA LEU A 491 -16.60 -24.15 9.03
C LEU A 491 -17.81 -24.91 8.49
N GLU A 492 -17.67 -26.22 8.25
CA GLU A 492 -18.70 -27.10 7.65
C GLU A 492 -19.18 -26.56 6.30
N LYS A 493 -18.27 -26.01 5.50
CA LYS A 493 -18.52 -25.42 4.18
C LYS A 493 -17.84 -26.23 3.09
N ARG A 494 -18.46 -26.25 1.88
CA ARG A 494 -17.99 -27.08 0.77
C ARG A 494 -17.83 -26.32 -0.56
N LYS A 495 -18.23 -25.04 -0.61
CA LYS A 495 -18.16 -24.23 -1.84
C LYS A 495 -17.37 -22.94 -1.57
N ALA A 496 -16.22 -22.78 -2.22
CA ALA A 496 -15.38 -21.62 -2.10
C ALA A 496 -15.35 -20.79 -3.38
N VAL A 497 -15.20 -19.48 -3.27
CA VAL A 497 -14.66 -18.60 -4.32
C VAL A 497 -13.22 -18.26 -3.97
N VAL A 498 -12.34 -18.24 -4.97
CA VAL A 498 -10.93 -17.89 -4.78
C VAL A 498 -10.60 -16.59 -5.51
N PHE A 499 -10.10 -15.61 -4.80
CA PHE A 499 -9.55 -14.38 -5.35
C PHE A 499 -8.03 -14.49 -5.42
N PHE A 500 -7.45 -14.35 -6.60
CA PHE A 500 -6.03 -14.58 -6.84
C PHE A 500 -5.45 -13.60 -7.87
N ASN A 501 -4.13 -13.60 -8.06
CA ASN A 501 -3.44 -12.86 -9.11
C ASN A 501 -2.84 -13.82 -10.14
N SER A 502 -3.31 -13.76 -11.39
CA SER A 502 -2.84 -14.63 -12.47
C SER A 502 -1.41 -14.34 -12.93
N THR A 503 -0.83 -13.20 -12.56
CA THR A 503 0.54 -12.81 -12.95
C THR A 503 1.58 -13.22 -11.91
N SER A 504 1.19 -13.77 -10.74
CA SER A 504 2.09 -14.17 -9.66
C SER A 504 2.17 -15.69 -9.52
N ALA A 505 3.38 -16.24 -9.50
CA ALA A 505 3.64 -17.66 -9.28
C ALA A 505 3.13 -18.13 -7.91
N TYR A 506 3.36 -17.34 -6.84
CA TYR A 506 2.84 -17.60 -5.50
C TYR A 506 1.32 -17.67 -5.48
N SER A 507 0.67 -16.64 -6.00
CA SER A 507 -0.78 -16.50 -5.95
C SER A 507 -1.50 -17.63 -6.72
N LYS A 508 -1.00 -17.98 -7.92
CA LYS A 508 -1.46 -19.15 -8.69
C LYS A 508 -1.25 -20.44 -7.94
N SER A 509 -0.05 -20.61 -7.37
CA SER A 509 0.32 -21.81 -6.63
C SER A 509 -0.63 -22.06 -5.46
N LEU A 510 -0.84 -21.07 -4.60
CA LEU A 510 -1.74 -21.19 -3.45
C LEU A 510 -3.19 -21.48 -3.86
N LYS A 511 -3.69 -20.81 -4.93
CA LYS A 511 -5.03 -21.03 -5.49
C LYS A 511 -5.16 -22.47 -6.02
N ASP A 512 -4.18 -22.94 -6.82
CA ASP A 512 -4.22 -24.26 -7.43
C ASP A 512 -4.16 -25.38 -6.37
N GLU A 513 -3.28 -25.23 -5.38
CA GLU A 513 -3.16 -26.20 -4.29
C GLU A 513 -4.40 -26.22 -3.38
N PHE A 514 -5.02 -25.05 -3.12
CA PHE A 514 -6.29 -24.99 -2.38
C PHE A 514 -7.41 -25.69 -3.15
N SER A 515 -7.51 -25.47 -4.47
CA SER A 515 -8.48 -26.16 -5.33
C SER A 515 -8.26 -27.67 -5.35
N LYS A 516 -7.00 -28.12 -5.44
CA LYS A 516 -6.62 -29.53 -5.34
C LYS A 516 -6.99 -30.15 -3.98
N ALA A 517 -6.69 -29.42 -2.88
CA ALA A 517 -6.98 -29.89 -1.53
C ALA A 517 -8.48 -30.14 -1.31
N LEU A 518 -9.36 -29.31 -1.90
CA LEU A 518 -10.79 -29.51 -1.84
C LEU A 518 -11.25 -30.67 -2.74
N PHE A 519 -10.67 -30.81 -3.93
CA PHE A 519 -11.06 -31.83 -4.92
C PHE A 519 -10.68 -33.25 -4.48
N TYR A 520 -9.40 -33.48 -4.11
CA TYR A 520 -8.90 -34.81 -3.75
C TYR A 520 -9.45 -35.35 -2.42
N GLY A 521 -9.99 -34.45 -1.57
CA GLY A 521 -10.65 -34.88 -0.34
C GLY A 521 -12.12 -35.25 -0.51
N ASP A 522 -12.69 -35.15 -1.70
CA ASP A 522 -14.12 -35.29 -2.01
C ASP A 522 -15.03 -34.43 -1.11
N GLN A 523 -14.44 -33.33 -0.60
CA GLN A 523 -14.99 -32.56 0.51
C GLN A 523 -15.49 -31.19 0.12
N GLY A 524 -15.13 -30.69 -1.08
CA GLY A 524 -15.52 -29.37 -1.52
C GLY A 524 -15.14 -29.03 -2.95
N LYS A 525 -15.50 -27.82 -3.38
CA LYS A 525 -15.13 -27.30 -4.70
C LYS A 525 -15.00 -25.80 -4.72
N VAL A 526 -14.19 -25.30 -5.63
CA VAL A 526 -14.16 -23.91 -6.03
C VAL A 526 -15.27 -23.68 -7.05
N VAL A 527 -16.18 -22.75 -6.77
CA VAL A 527 -17.32 -22.41 -7.66
C VAL A 527 -16.97 -21.28 -8.61
N GLU A 528 -15.99 -20.45 -8.26
CA GLU A 528 -15.49 -19.39 -9.11
C GLU A 528 -14.04 -19.01 -8.72
N GLU A 529 -13.23 -18.71 -9.73
CA GLU A 529 -11.89 -18.14 -9.59
C GLU A 529 -11.93 -16.71 -10.14
N ILE A 530 -11.51 -15.72 -9.33
CA ILE A 530 -11.59 -14.31 -9.68
C ILE A 530 -10.18 -13.70 -9.63
N ASP A 531 -9.76 -13.20 -10.79
CA ASP A 531 -8.42 -12.62 -10.96
C ASP A 531 -8.39 -11.16 -10.54
N LEU A 532 -7.66 -10.89 -9.47
CA LEU A 532 -7.44 -9.54 -8.93
C LEU A 532 -6.65 -8.62 -9.88
N SER A 533 -5.91 -9.19 -10.85
CA SER A 533 -5.06 -8.40 -11.76
C SER A 533 -5.83 -7.78 -12.91
N LYS A 534 -7.05 -8.22 -13.15
CA LYS A 534 -7.85 -7.72 -14.28
C LYS A 534 -8.15 -6.22 -14.13
N PRO A 535 -8.05 -5.44 -15.24
CA PRO A 535 -8.34 -4.00 -15.20
C PRO A 535 -9.79 -3.67 -14.79
N ASP A 536 -10.73 -4.51 -15.17
CA ASP A 536 -12.17 -4.42 -14.90
C ASP A 536 -12.60 -5.07 -13.59
N PHE A 537 -11.63 -5.44 -12.72
CA PHE A 537 -11.95 -6.04 -11.43
C PHE A 537 -12.77 -5.10 -10.55
N ASN A 538 -13.97 -5.54 -10.16
CA ASN A 538 -14.85 -4.86 -9.24
C ASN A 538 -15.11 -5.74 -8.00
N PRO A 539 -14.67 -5.34 -6.80
CA PRO A 539 -14.76 -6.17 -5.60
C PRO A 539 -16.20 -6.46 -5.18
N VAL A 540 -17.10 -5.47 -5.27
CA VAL A 540 -18.51 -5.61 -4.85
C VAL A 540 -19.25 -6.55 -5.80
N ALA A 541 -19.22 -6.27 -7.09
CA ALA A 541 -19.87 -7.12 -8.11
C ALA A 541 -19.31 -8.56 -8.10
N SER A 542 -18.01 -8.71 -7.83
CA SER A 542 -17.36 -10.01 -7.76
C SER A 542 -17.81 -10.83 -6.55
N VAL A 543 -17.92 -10.22 -5.38
CA VAL A 543 -18.43 -10.89 -4.17
C VAL A 543 -19.90 -11.26 -4.33
N ASP A 544 -20.73 -10.35 -4.87
CA ASP A 544 -22.16 -10.61 -5.10
C ASP A 544 -22.39 -11.75 -6.10
N ARG A 545 -21.66 -11.74 -7.21
CA ARG A 545 -21.69 -12.83 -8.21
C ARG A 545 -21.26 -14.16 -7.59
N ALA A 546 -20.22 -14.18 -6.77
CA ALA A 546 -19.78 -15.40 -6.11
C ALA A 546 -20.84 -15.96 -5.16
N ILE A 547 -21.52 -15.09 -4.40
CA ILE A 547 -22.63 -15.47 -3.51
C ILE A 547 -23.79 -16.05 -4.35
N GLN A 548 -24.17 -15.42 -5.48
CA GLN A 548 -25.21 -15.91 -6.38
C GLN A 548 -24.85 -17.29 -6.98
N LYS A 549 -23.55 -17.56 -7.24
CA LYS A 549 -23.05 -18.89 -7.65
C LYS A 549 -23.00 -19.90 -6.50
N GLY A 550 -23.41 -19.49 -5.31
CA GLY A 550 -23.51 -20.34 -4.14
C GLY A 550 -22.20 -20.54 -3.39
N ALA A 551 -21.24 -19.61 -3.50
CA ALA A 551 -20.07 -19.59 -2.65
C ALA A 551 -20.48 -19.49 -1.17
N GLN A 552 -19.77 -20.21 -0.32
CA GLN A 552 -19.99 -20.27 1.14
C GLN A 552 -18.79 -19.74 1.92
N VAL A 553 -17.62 -19.62 1.26
CA VAL A 553 -16.35 -19.15 1.81
C VAL A 553 -15.62 -18.38 0.74
N ILE A 554 -14.94 -17.31 1.13
CA ILE A 554 -13.98 -16.59 0.29
C ILE A 554 -12.57 -17.03 0.71
N MET A 555 -11.78 -17.52 -0.26
CA MET A 555 -10.34 -17.73 -0.13
C MET A 555 -9.60 -16.60 -0.83
N LEU A 556 -8.71 -15.93 -0.10
CA LEU A 556 -7.88 -14.82 -0.59
C LEU A 556 -6.44 -15.28 -0.76
N ALA A 557 -5.96 -15.24 -1.98
CA ALA A 557 -4.58 -15.58 -2.35
C ALA A 557 -3.91 -14.42 -3.14
N PRO A 558 -3.88 -13.18 -2.63
CA PRO A 558 -3.18 -12.09 -3.30
C PRO A 558 -1.67 -12.24 -3.12
N ASN A 559 -0.89 -11.64 -4.03
CA ASN A 559 0.48 -11.24 -3.73
C ASN A 559 0.52 -9.79 -3.23
N ASN A 560 1.71 -9.25 -2.94
CA ASN A 560 1.84 -7.90 -2.40
C ASN A 560 1.34 -6.82 -3.37
N ASP A 561 1.47 -7.02 -4.70
CA ASP A 561 1.04 -6.03 -5.70
C ASP A 561 -0.49 -5.82 -5.70
N PHE A 562 -1.25 -6.86 -5.37
CA PHE A 562 -2.71 -6.84 -5.30
C PHE A 562 -3.26 -6.99 -3.88
N PHE A 563 -2.44 -6.74 -2.88
CA PHE A 563 -2.82 -6.75 -1.48
C PHE A 563 -4.03 -5.84 -1.21
N ASP A 564 -4.02 -4.63 -1.76
CA ASP A 564 -5.07 -3.64 -1.54
C ASP A 564 -6.40 -4.06 -2.19
N ARG A 565 -6.34 -4.71 -3.36
CA ARG A 565 -7.56 -5.28 -3.97
C ARG A 565 -8.16 -6.39 -3.12
N ALA A 566 -7.35 -7.19 -2.44
CA ALA A 566 -7.84 -8.17 -1.48
C ALA A 566 -8.50 -7.51 -0.25
N LEU A 567 -7.96 -6.39 0.24
CA LEU A 567 -8.62 -5.62 1.30
C LEU A 567 -9.98 -5.05 0.85
N LEU A 568 -10.09 -4.63 -0.42
CA LEU A 568 -11.39 -4.21 -0.98
C LEU A 568 -12.39 -5.38 -1.04
N VAL A 569 -11.95 -6.62 -1.34
CA VAL A 569 -12.79 -7.82 -1.27
C VAL A 569 -13.25 -8.06 0.17
N ILE A 570 -12.36 -7.95 1.15
CA ILE A 570 -12.68 -8.10 2.57
C ILE A 570 -13.77 -7.08 2.96
N SER A 571 -13.60 -5.83 2.56
CA SER A 571 -14.58 -4.77 2.82
C SER A 571 -15.91 -5.03 2.11
N ALA A 572 -15.89 -5.39 0.83
CA ALA A 572 -17.08 -5.70 0.03
C ALA A 572 -17.84 -6.92 0.55
N ASN A 573 -17.15 -7.87 1.18
CA ASN A 573 -17.78 -9.04 1.79
C ASN A 573 -18.72 -8.69 2.96
N GLN A 574 -18.45 -7.62 3.72
CA GLN A 574 -19.28 -7.17 4.83
C GLN A 574 -19.64 -8.31 5.82
N ASN A 575 -18.72 -9.23 6.07
CA ASN A 575 -18.90 -10.44 6.90
C ASN A 575 -20.01 -11.40 6.43
N ARG A 576 -20.45 -11.33 5.17
CA ARG A 576 -21.47 -12.23 4.61
C ARG A 576 -20.98 -13.67 4.47
N LEU A 577 -19.69 -13.84 4.13
CA LEU A 577 -19.03 -15.13 4.02
C LEU A 577 -17.80 -15.19 4.92
N PRO A 578 -17.46 -16.35 5.52
CA PRO A 578 -16.18 -16.56 6.17
C PRO A 578 -15.02 -16.33 5.21
N LEU A 579 -13.91 -15.78 5.75
CA LEU A 579 -12.71 -15.45 5.00
C LEU A 579 -11.57 -16.41 5.37
N LEU A 580 -10.91 -16.95 4.36
CA LEU A 580 -9.65 -17.69 4.46
C LEU A 580 -8.58 -16.96 3.67
N ALA A 581 -7.32 -17.00 4.12
CA ALA A 581 -6.26 -16.33 3.41
C ALA A 581 -4.89 -17.02 3.59
N GLY A 582 -3.98 -16.77 2.64
CA GLY A 582 -2.56 -17.10 2.76
C GLY A 582 -1.80 -16.08 3.61
N ASP A 583 -0.51 -16.37 3.82
CA ASP A 583 0.42 -15.59 4.65
C ASP A 583 0.67 -14.16 4.14
N ALA A 584 0.44 -13.88 2.86
CA ALA A 584 0.58 -12.53 2.30
C ALA A 584 -0.32 -11.51 3.02
N LEU A 585 -1.51 -11.94 3.50
CA LEU A 585 -2.42 -11.10 4.27
C LEU A 585 -2.11 -11.09 5.79
N TYR A 586 -1.08 -11.78 6.26
CA TYR A 586 -0.62 -11.69 7.63
C TYR A 586 0.21 -10.42 7.85
N SER A 587 -0.47 -9.31 7.99
CA SER A 587 0.12 -7.97 8.03
C SER A 587 -0.63 -7.07 9.01
N THR A 588 0.09 -6.12 9.62
CA THR A 588 -0.52 -5.05 10.42
C THR A 588 -1.54 -4.24 9.59
N LYS A 589 -1.26 -4.04 8.30
CA LYS A 589 -2.17 -3.39 7.35
C LYS A 589 -3.53 -4.10 7.25
N THR A 590 -3.55 -5.43 7.27
CA THR A 590 -4.80 -6.22 7.32
C THR A 590 -5.61 -5.94 8.58
N LEU A 591 -4.94 -5.82 9.73
CA LEU A 591 -5.62 -5.54 10.99
C LEU A 591 -6.16 -4.11 11.07
N GLN A 592 -5.38 -3.15 10.58
CA GLN A 592 -5.72 -1.72 10.63
C GLN A 592 -6.81 -1.34 9.62
N ILE A 593 -6.67 -1.79 8.37
CA ILE A 593 -7.60 -1.45 7.28
C ILE A 593 -8.79 -2.39 7.25
N GLY A 594 -8.53 -3.70 7.33
CA GLY A 594 -9.59 -4.71 7.34
C GLY A 594 -10.47 -4.62 8.58
N GLY A 595 -9.89 -4.27 9.74
CA GLY A 595 -10.60 -3.98 10.97
C GLY A 595 -11.75 -4.95 11.25
N ARG A 596 -12.97 -4.41 11.44
CA ARG A 596 -14.18 -5.20 11.66
C ARG A 596 -14.53 -6.12 10.47
N ALA A 597 -14.24 -5.70 9.25
CA ALA A 597 -14.55 -6.51 8.06
C ALA A 597 -13.64 -7.75 7.93
N ALA A 598 -12.41 -7.67 8.46
CA ALA A 598 -11.50 -8.81 8.52
C ALA A 598 -11.70 -9.69 9.76
N ALA A 599 -12.54 -9.26 10.74
CA ALA A 599 -12.78 -10.02 11.96
C ALA A 599 -13.29 -11.43 11.65
N GLY A 600 -12.66 -12.44 12.22
CA GLY A 600 -13.00 -13.84 11.96
C GLY A 600 -12.23 -14.47 10.79
N MET A 601 -11.49 -13.70 9.98
CA MET A 601 -10.65 -14.25 8.92
C MET A 601 -9.58 -15.19 9.50
N VAL A 602 -9.40 -16.33 8.83
CA VAL A 602 -8.41 -17.34 9.22
C VAL A 602 -7.31 -17.42 8.18
N LEU A 603 -6.06 -17.41 8.66
CA LEU A 603 -4.88 -17.50 7.82
C LEU A 603 -4.03 -18.70 8.26
N SER A 604 -3.33 -19.29 7.30
CA SER A 604 -2.28 -20.26 7.56
C SER A 604 -0.93 -19.58 7.46
N VAL A 605 -0.14 -19.65 8.55
CA VAL A 605 1.17 -19.01 8.66
C VAL A 605 2.20 -19.97 9.24
N PRO A 606 3.52 -19.74 9.04
CA PRO A 606 4.55 -20.52 9.72
C PRO A 606 4.38 -20.49 11.25
N SER A 607 4.47 -21.65 11.90
CA SER A 607 4.16 -21.86 13.32
C SER A 607 5.28 -21.32 14.21
N TYR A 608 5.24 -20.00 14.49
CA TYR A 608 6.19 -19.37 15.40
C TYR A 608 5.58 -18.40 16.41
N GLN A 609 4.30 -18.08 16.29
CA GLN A 609 3.70 -16.96 17.03
C GLN A 609 3.81 -17.11 18.56
N VAL A 610 3.36 -18.22 19.11
CA VAL A 610 3.38 -18.45 20.57
C VAL A 610 4.78 -18.75 21.06
N GLU A 611 5.54 -19.58 20.32
CA GLU A 611 6.89 -19.99 20.71
C GLU A 611 7.88 -18.83 20.55
N LEU A 612 7.75 -18.05 19.46
CA LEU A 612 8.62 -16.90 19.19
C LEU A 612 8.56 -15.89 20.33
N SER A 613 7.36 -15.55 20.80
CA SER A 613 7.18 -14.53 21.86
C SER A 613 7.93 -14.86 23.16
N LYS A 614 8.16 -16.15 23.43
CA LYS A 614 8.83 -16.65 24.64
C LYS A 614 10.27 -17.09 24.39
N SER A 615 10.73 -17.13 23.14
CA SER A 615 12.05 -17.67 22.74
C SER A 615 13.21 -16.80 23.21
N ALA A 616 14.38 -17.43 23.37
CA ALA A 616 15.64 -16.72 23.56
C ALA A 616 15.97 -15.84 22.35
N PHE A 617 15.66 -16.30 21.15
CA PHE A 617 15.83 -15.55 19.91
C PHE A 617 15.08 -14.21 19.94
N GLN A 618 13.80 -14.20 20.34
CA GLN A 618 13.02 -12.96 20.42
C GLN A 618 13.55 -11.99 21.46
N LYS A 619 14.04 -12.49 22.58
CA LYS A 619 14.69 -11.63 23.60
C LYS A 619 15.95 -10.97 23.05
N GLN A 620 16.79 -11.73 22.36
CA GLN A 620 17.99 -11.21 21.72
C GLN A 620 17.65 -10.21 20.60
N ALA A 621 16.65 -10.55 19.76
CA ALA A 621 16.16 -9.67 18.70
C ALA A 621 15.62 -8.35 19.29
N LYS A 622 14.83 -8.40 20.37
CA LYS A 622 14.32 -7.19 21.02
C LYS A 622 15.47 -6.31 21.57
N THR A 623 16.52 -6.90 22.13
CA THR A 623 17.73 -6.17 22.57
C THR A 623 18.45 -5.54 21.38
N LEU A 624 18.61 -6.27 20.27
CA LEU A 624 19.35 -5.84 19.09
C LEU A 624 18.62 -4.76 18.29
N TRP A 625 17.30 -4.92 18.11
CA TRP A 625 16.47 -4.09 17.23
C TRP A 625 15.61 -3.05 17.97
N GLY A 626 15.53 -3.10 19.31
CA GLY A 626 14.63 -2.25 20.10
C GLY A 626 13.16 -2.66 20.01
N ARG A 627 12.82 -3.66 19.19
CA ARG A 627 11.44 -4.13 18.93
C ARG A 627 11.38 -5.64 18.70
N SER A 628 10.17 -6.20 18.80
CA SER A 628 9.92 -7.60 18.46
C SER A 628 10.02 -7.82 16.95
N VAL A 629 10.52 -8.99 16.56
CA VAL A 629 10.62 -9.41 15.16
C VAL A 629 9.53 -10.41 14.79
N ARG A 630 9.34 -10.64 13.50
CA ARG A 630 8.28 -11.46 12.94
C ARG A 630 8.84 -12.68 12.21
N TRP A 631 7.95 -13.51 11.66
CA TRP A 631 8.27 -14.80 11.06
C TRP A 631 9.26 -14.70 9.87
N ARG A 632 9.21 -13.63 9.05
CA ARG A 632 10.17 -13.45 7.95
C ARG A 632 11.59 -13.28 8.46
N THR A 633 11.77 -12.54 9.57
CA THR A 633 13.05 -12.41 10.25
C THR A 633 13.55 -13.76 10.75
N VAL A 634 12.66 -14.59 11.30
CA VAL A 634 12.98 -15.96 11.76
C VAL A 634 13.45 -16.81 10.59
N LEU A 635 12.68 -16.84 9.48
CA LEU A 635 13.02 -17.69 8.32
C LEU A 635 14.30 -17.24 7.61
N ALA A 636 14.56 -15.91 7.56
CA ALA A 636 15.80 -15.37 7.01
C ALA A 636 17.02 -15.66 7.90
N TYR A 637 16.84 -15.57 9.21
CA TYR A 637 17.85 -16.01 10.18
C TYR A 637 18.16 -17.50 9.99
N ASP A 638 17.15 -18.35 9.92
CA ASP A 638 17.27 -19.79 9.71
C ASP A 638 17.97 -20.14 8.37
N ALA A 639 17.66 -19.40 7.30
CA ALA A 639 18.33 -19.55 6.01
C ALA A 639 19.83 -19.17 6.10
N THR A 640 20.14 -18.14 6.87
CA THR A 640 21.53 -17.70 7.09
C THR A 640 22.29 -18.71 7.95
N GLU A 641 21.68 -19.22 9.02
CA GLU A 641 22.26 -20.29 9.86
C GLU A 641 22.51 -21.57 9.06
N ALA A 642 21.64 -21.91 8.09
CA ALA A 642 21.88 -23.03 7.19
C ALA A 642 23.14 -22.84 6.33
N LEU A 643 23.35 -21.63 5.77
CA LEU A 643 24.60 -21.35 5.05
C LEU A 643 25.82 -21.34 5.98
N ILE A 644 25.71 -20.77 7.19
CA ILE A 644 26.78 -20.81 8.20
C ILE A 644 27.15 -22.26 8.55
N GLY A 645 26.15 -23.11 8.80
CA GLY A 645 26.39 -24.51 9.11
C GLY A 645 27.00 -25.30 7.95
N ALA A 646 26.64 -24.99 6.71
CA ALA A 646 27.29 -25.56 5.54
C ALA A 646 28.72 -25.08 5.37
N LEU A 647 28.99 -23.78 5.62
CA LEU A 647 30.34 -23.20 5.59
C LEU A 647 31.26 -23.73 6.68
N GLN A 648 30.73 -24.20 7.83
CA GLN A 648 31.50 -24.91 8.84
C GLN A 648 32.05 -26.26 8.33
N ARG A 649 31.36 -26.90 7.39
CA ARG A 649 31.75 -28.17 6.80
C ARG A 649 32.64 -28.00 5.56
N THR A 650 32.45 -26.95 4.78
CA THR A 650 33.14 -26.73 3.49
C THR A 650 33.08 -25.26 3.06
N SER A 651 34.10 -24.82 2.32
CA SER A 651 34.20 -23.45 1.77
C SER A 651 34.04 -23.37 0.25
N THR A 652 33.53 -24.43 -0.39
CA THR A 652 33.32 -24.45 -1.84
C THR A 652 31.81 -24.45 -2.18
N ARG A 653 31.39 -23.77 -3.24
CA ARG A 653 29.98 -23.70 -3.68
C ARG A 653 29.35 -25.11 -3.81
N LYS A 654 30.01 -25.99 -4.51
CA LYS A 654 29.57 -27.41 -4.68
C LYS A 654 29.52 -28.19 -3.36
N GLY A 655 30.48 -27.93 -2.48
CA GLY A 655 30.50 -28.54 -1.14
C GLY A 655 29.33 -28.07 -0.29
N ILE A 656 29.01 -26.75 -0.33
CA ILE A 656 27.87 -26.16 0.38
C ILE A 656 26.55 -26.79 -0.10
N GLN A 657 26.36 -26.94 -1.42
CA GLN A 657 25.20 -27.63 -1.98
C GLN A 657 25.08 -29.06 -1.46
N ARG A 658 26.17 -29.84 -1.53
CA ARG A 658 26.17 -31.23 -1.03
C ARG A 658 25.90 -31.32 0.48
N SER A 659 26.43 -30.35 1.24
CA SER A 659 26.19 -30.30 2.68
C SER A 659 24.70 -30.05 2.99
N LEU A 660 24.07 -29.06 2.33
CA LEU A 660 22.67 -28.74 2.54
C LEU A 660 21.71 -29.84 2.07
N ALA A 661 22.05 -30.53 0.99
CA ALA A 661 21.27 -31.66 0.45
C ALA A 661 21.46 -32.96 1.20
N SER A 662 22.42 -33.02 2.14
CA SER A 662 22.70 -34.26 2.87
C SER A 662 21.60 -34.58 3.90
N PRO A 663 21.14 -35.84 4.01
CA PRO A 663 20.11 -36.21 4.99
C PRO A 663 20.54 -35.98 6.45
N ASP A 664 21.84 -35.97 6.74
CA ASP A 664 22.41 -35.71 8.07
C ASP A 664 22.60 -34.19 8.34
N PHE A 665 22.28 -33.32 7.37
CA PHE A 665 22.37 -31.89 7.60
C PHE A 665 21.31 -31.42 8.58
N SER A 666 21.76 -30.81 9.65
CA SER A 666 20.88 -30.16 10.64
C SER A 666 21.67 -29.09 11.36
N VAL A 667 21.11 -27.89 11.42
CA VAL A 667 21.63 -26.79 12.24
C VAL A 667 20.51 -26.22 13.09
N MET A 668 20.82 -25.67 14.24
CA MET A 668 19.83 -25.01 15.06
C MET A 668 19.48 -23.64 14.44
N GLY A 669 18.20 -23.42 14.13
CA GLY A 669 17.67 -22.12 13.74
C GLY A 669 17.24 -21.30 14.93
N ALA A 670 16.44 -20.26 14.67
CA ALA A 670 15.91 -19.35 15.71
C ALA A 670 15.10 -20.07 16.80
N ILE A 671 14.33 -21.09 16.41
CA ILE A 671 13.41 -21.82 17.29
C ILE A 671 13.57 -23.34 17.12
N HIS A 672 13.61 -23.82 15.88
CA HIS A 672 13.66 -25.23 15.52
C HIS A 672 14.86 -25.55 14.64
N PRO A 673 15.31 -26.81 14.61
CA PRO A 673 16.34 -27.24 13.67
C PRO A 673 15.93 -26.98 12.22
N VAL A 674 16.91 -26.57 11.41
CA VAL A 674 16.77 -26.41 9.96
C VAL A 674 17.29 -27.65 9.28
N LYS A 675 16.41 -28.29 8.51
CA LYS A 675 16.69 -29.45 7.65
C LYS A 675 15.95 -29.28 6.34
N PHE A 676 16.51 -29.79 5.26
CA PHE A 676 15.90 -29.75 3.94
C PHE A 676 15.57 -31.20 3.47
N SER A 677 14.46 -31.28 2.72
CA SER A 677 14.10 -32.49 1.99
C SER A 677 14.93 -32.62 0.71
N GLU A 678 14.81 -33.73 0.01
CA GLU A 678 15.41 -33.92 -1.32
C GLU A 678 14.96 -32.89 -2.35
N SER A 679 13.75 -32.32 -2.17
CA SER A 679 13.24 -31.23 -3.02
C SER A 679 13.77 -29.83 -2.67
N GLY A 680 14.65 -29.70 -1.66
CA GLY A 680 15.17 -28.44 -1.16
C GLY A 680 14.19 -27.69 -0.24
N ASP A 681 13.07 -28.31 0.12
CA ASP A 681 12.06 -27.71 0.99
C ASP A 681 12.35 -27.98 2.46
N ARG A 682 12.16 -26.98 3.30
CA ARG A 682 12.11 -27.19 4.74
C ARG A 682 10.75 -27.70 5.18
N THR A 683 10.72 -28.72 6.01
CA THR A 683 9.50 -29.17 6.68
C THR A 683 9.37 -28.44 8.00
N ILE A 684 8.33 -27.63 8.15
CA ILE A 684 7.96 -26.96 9.39
C ILE A 684 6.45 -27.05 9.61
N ASP A 685 6.03 -26.99 10.87
CA ASP A 685 4.63 -26.92 11.21
C ASP A 685 4.05 -25.56 10.82
N LEU A 686 2.77 -25.57 10.40
CA LEU A 686 1.98 -24.39 10.17
C LEU A 686 0.96 -24.18 11.28
N GLU A 687 0.64 -22.95 11.54
CA GLU A 687 -0.36 -22.53 12.50
C GLU A 687 -1.50 -21.79 11.82
N LEU A 688 -2.73 -22.10 12.20
CA LEU A 688 -3.87 -21.29 11.84
C LEU A 688 -4.00 -20.12 12.83
N VAL A 689 -4.07 -18.92 12.30
CA VAL A 689 -4.33 -17.71 13.10
C VAL A 689 -5.65 -17.09 12.66
N LYS A 690 -6.34 -16.47 13.61
CA LYS A 690 -7.62 -15.81 13.37
C LYS A 690 -7.55 -14.34 13.75
N VAL A 691 -8.11 -13.47 12.92
CA VAL A 691 -8.27 -12.05 13.24
C VAL A 691 -9.34 -11.91 14.32
N MET A 692 -8.97 -11.40 15.48
CA MET A 692 -9.85 -11.22 16.63
C MET A 692 -9.79 -9.79 17.16
N ALA A 693 -10.93 -9.28 17.65
CA ALA A 693 -10.97 -8.01 18.33
C ALA A 693 -10.28 -8.10 19.69
N VAL A 694 -9.48 -7.09 20.04
CA VAL A 694 -8.96 -6.89 21.39
C VAL A 694 -10.11 -6.42 22.31
N ARG A 695 -9.98 -6.62 23.63
CA ARG A 695 -11.06 -6.36 24.62
C ARG A 695 -11.75 -4.99 24.49
N SER A 696 -11.10 -3.97 23.92
CA SER A 696 -11.69 -2.65 23.68
C SER A 696 -12.62 -2.60 22.45
N GLY A 697 -12.61 -3.63 21.58
CA GLY A 697 -13.37 -3.67 20.32
C GLY A 697 -12.88 -2.71 19.22
N LYS A 698 -11.91 -1.86 19.51
CA LYS A 698 -11.35 -0.86 18.57
C LYS A 698 -10.08 -1.34 17.86
N GLN A 699 -9.40 -2.34 18.37
CA GLN A 699 -8.18 -2.91 17.80
C GLN A 699 -8.36 -4.39 17.49
N TYR A 700 -7.62 -4.87 16.50
CA TYR A 700 -7.64 -6.27 16.08
C TYR A 700 -6.23 -6.86 16.14
N GLU A 701 -6.15 -8.15 16.40
CA GLU A 701 -4.89 -8.89 16.43
C GLU A 701 -5.07 -10.27 15.80
N PHE A 702 -3.96 -10.85 15.36
CA PHE A 702 -3.93 -12.26 14.96
C PHE A 702 -3.73 -13.12 16.21
N ARG A 703 -4.65 -14.04 16.48
CA ARG A 703 -4.52 -15.05 17.53
C ARG A 703 -4.43 -16.44 16.94
N ALA A 704 -3.50 -17.22 17.48
CA ALA A 704 -3.41 -18.63 17.16
C ALA A 704 -4.71 -19.36 17.52
N LEU A 705 -5.18 -20.18 16.59
CA LEU A 705 -6.23 -21.16 16.88
C LEU A 705 -5.58 -22.35 17.60
N SER A 706 -5.97 -22.57 18.87
CA SER A 706 -5.46 -23.75 19.61
C SER A 706 -5.70 -25.01 18.81
N LYS A 707 -4.65 -25.85 18.64
CA LYS A 707 -4.82 -27.22 18.11
C LYS A 707 -5.85 -27.91 19.03
N GLN A 708 -7.08 -28.12 18.56
CA GLN A 708 -7.96 -29.08 19.22
C GLN A 708 -7.27 -30.45 19.14
N LYS A 709 -7.00 -31.03 20.32
CA LYS A 709 -6.40 -32.36 20.46
C LYS A 709 -7.30 -33.44 19.86
#